data_957ec6a8f5e4d3b095d0ab51ffaa8130
#
_entry.id   957ec6a8f5e4d3b095d0ab51ffaa8130
#
_cell.length_a   1.000
_cell.length_b   1.000
_cell.length_c   1.000
_cell.angle_alpha   90.00
_cell.angle_beta   90.00
_cell.angle_gamma   90.00
#
_symmetry.space_group_name_H-M   'P 1'
#
loop_
_entity.id
_entity.type
_entity.pdbx_description
1 polymer ?
#
loop_
_entity_poly.entity_id
_entity_poly.type
_entity_poly.pdbx_seq_one_letter_code
_entity_poly.pdbx_strand_id
1 'polypeptide(L)'
;MVFWEGLVPTPDVIDAGHRNGVPVYGTLFFNWSNSIADQEKFVAALKQDEDGTFPIARKLVDLAKYYGFDGYFINQETTGDIVTPLGKKMRDFMLYTKEYAAQVNHPVKYSWYDAMTYEYGRYHENALGEYNYNFMQPETGENPVDTFFANFNWTKEKNDYSVAMAKWLERSQYDVFAGLELQQGGSYKTKVKWDALLDEKGKLRLSLGLFAPDTITSLGKTGEDYHKNEDIFFTGYQGDPTAQKPADKEWYGIANLVADRTPAVGRTFTTSFNTGHGRKWFVDGKVSKDSEWNYRSVSGILPTWRWWQTSTGEKLRAEYDFTDAYNGGNSLKFSGNVAGKTDQDVNLYSTKLEVTEKTKLRVAHKGGKGSTVYMAFSTTPDYKFEDAEAWKELTLSDNWTNEEFDLGSLAGKTIYAVKLFFEHEGAVKDYQFNLGQLTISDNHQAPQAPTGLSVVKQSLKNAQEAEAVVQFAGNQDADFYEVYEKNGDNWRLLTGSSASTIYLPKVSRSANATGTTQELKVVAVGKNGLRSEAATTSFNWGMTVQDTTLPRPLAENIVPGATVIGSTFPNTEGGEGIEGMLNGTITSLSDKWSSGQLSGSVDIRLTQPRRVVRWVMDHAGAGGESVNDGLMNTKDFDLYYKDTDGEWKLAKEVRGNKAHVTDITLDKPITAQDWRLHVITSDNGTPWKAIRIYNWKMYEALDTESQNIPMAKVAARSLGNHQVQLGFSDVPAGATITVYDKADSQTPIATLKTETGGDLATSPLAFDKQPTLLYYRTQLLGKEISNTLAVAIPQDERKIAAVSLEKGPKKTVYKAGEKLDLRGGTL
;
A
#
# COMPACT_ATOMS: atom_id res chain seq x y z
N MET A 1 3.74 2.84 17.90
CA MET A 1 2.90 2.03 17.01
C MET A 1 3.44 0.60 16.95
N VAL A 2 2.57 -0.43 16.98
CA VAL A 2 2.98 -1.84 16.83
C VAL A 2 2.57 -2.31 15.43
N PHE A 3 3.53 -2.85 14.69
CA PHE A 3 3.30 -3.52 13.42
C PHE A 3 2.97 -4.98 13.69
N TRP A 4 1.69 -5.34 13.66
CA TRP A 4 1.20 -6.65 14.07
C TRP A 4 1.55 -7.77 13.09
N GLU A 5 1.69 -7.46 11.81
CA GLU A 5 1.88 -8.43 10.71
C GLU A 5 3.26 -9.10 10.68
N GLY A 6 4.20 -8.74 11.56
CA GLY A 6 5.49 -9.41 11.56
C GLY A 6 6.59 -8.81 12.40
N LEU A 7 7.70 -9.54 12.42
CA LEU A 7 8.90 -9.21 13.20
C LEU A 7 9.56 -7.90 12.73
N VAL A 8 9.50 -7.61 11.43
CA VAL A 8 10.11 -6.44 10.81
C VAL A 8 9.02 -5.59 10.18
N PRO A 9 8.79 -4.36 10.67
CA PRO A 9 7.87 -3.44 10.05
C PRO A 9 8.29 -3.08 8.63
N THR A 10 7.33 -2.79 7.75
CA THR A 10 7.64 -2.33 6.41
C THR A 10 8.23 -0.92 6.44
N PRO A 11 9.17 -0.58 5.53
CA PRO A 11 9.85 0.72 5.52
C PRO A 11 8.90 1.91 5.48
N ASP A 12 7.82 1.81 4.74
CA ASP A 12 6.81 2.88 4.63
C ASP A 12 6.07 3.16 5.94
N VAL A 13 5.85 2.14 6.78
CA VAL A 13 5.27 2.29 8.12
C VAL A 13 6.27 2.93 9.08
N ILE A 14 7.55 2.54 8.99
CA ILE A 14 8.63 3.14 9.80
C ILE A 14 8.73 4.64 9.47
N ASP A 15 8.82 4.98 8.18
CA ASP A 15 8.92 6.37 7.73
C ASP A 15 7.74 7.23 8.18
N ALA A 16 6.51 6.74 8.00
CA ALA A 16 5.30 7.44 8.41
C ALA A 16 5.23 7.63 9.93
N GLY A 17 5.60 6.60 10.69
CA GLY A 17 5.68 6.67 12.16
C GLY A 17 6.69 7.72 12.62
N HIS A 18 7.92 7.64 12.15
CA HIS A 18 9.00 8.54 12.55
C HIS A 18 8.73 9.99 12.13
N ARG A 19 8.16 10.22 10.95
CA ARG A 19 7.75 11.57 10.49
C ARG A 19 6.75 12.21 11.44
N ASN A 20 5.88 11.41 12.05
CA ASN A 20 4.90 11.87 13.02
C ASN A 20 5.35 11.72 14.48
N GLY A 21 6.65 11.48 14.73
CA GLY A 21 7.23 11.35 16.07
C GLY A 21 6.77 10.12 16.83
N VAL A 22 6.31 9.08 16.12
CA VAL A 22 5.76 7.85 16.68
C VAL A 22 6.78 6.72 16.53
N PRO A 23 7.27 6.12 17.65
CA PRO A 23 8.14 4.95 17.56
C PRO A 23 7.37 3.75 16.97
N VAL A 24 8.06 2.94 16.15
CA VAL A 24 7.49 1.80 15.43
C VAL A 24 8.14 0.51 15.93
N TYR A 25 7.31 -0.44 16.33
CA TYR A 25 7.74 -1.74 16.85
C TYR A 25 7.32 -2.87 15.91
N GLY A 26 8.22 -3.82 15.69
CA GLY A 26 7.86 -5.13 15.15
C GLY A 26 7.16 -5.99 16.22
N THR A 27 6.61 -7.12 15.83
CA THR A 27 5.96 -8.05 16.74
C THR A 27 6.78 -9.32 16.88
N LEU A 28 7.18 -9.63 18.12
CA LEU A 28 7.72 -10.93 18.49
C LEU A 28 6.56 -11.80 18.96
N PHE A 29 6.10 -12.70 18.08
CA PHE A 29 4.84 -13.41 18.25
C PHE A 29 5.06 -14.89 18.59
N PHE A 30 4.61 -15.29 19.78
CA PHE A 30 4.45 -16.69 20.18
C PHE A 30 2.98 -16.96 20.40
N ASN A 31 2.41 -17.79 19.54
CA ASN A 31 0.97 -17.97 19.42
C ASN A 31 0.33 -18.64 20.63
N TRP A 32 -0.99 -18.51 20.74
CA TRP A 32 -1.82 -19.22 21.71
C TRP A 32 -1.75 -20.73 21.42
N SER A 33 -0.84 -21.44 22.08
CA SER A 33 -0.57 -22.85 21.87
C SER A 33 -0.03 -23.52 23.15
N ASN A 34 -0.21 -24.83 23.26
CA ASN A 34 0.45 -25.71 24.22
C ASN A 34 1.14 -26.90 23.51
N SER A 35 1.27 -26.87 22.20
CA SER A 35 1.98 -27.89 21.46
C SER A 35 3.47 -27.93 21.81
N ILE A 36 4.06 -29.13 21.86
CA ILE A 36 5.50 -29.28 22.14
C ILE A 36 6.33 -28.49 21.12
N ALA A 37 5.96 -28.50 19.83
CA ALA A 37 6.67 -27.78 18.79
C ALA A 37 6.72 -26.25 19.04
N ASP A 38 5.63 -25.65 19.49
CA ASP A 38 5.60 -24.21 19.80
C ASP A 38 6.34 -23.89 21.11
N GLN A 39 6.25 -24.77 22.10
CA GLN A 39 7.05 -24.68 23.32
C GLN A 39 8.57 -24.72 22.99
N GLU A 40 9.00 -25.67 22.17
CA GLU A 40 10.39 -25.76 21.72
C GLU A 40 10.87 -24.54 20.94
N LYS A 41 10.02 -23.93 20.10
CA LYS A 41 10.33 -22.65 19.42
C LYS A 41 10.59 -21.53 20.42
N PHE A 42 9.75 -21.41 21.47
CA PHE A 42 9.96 -20.41 22.50
C PHE A 42 11.25 -20.67 23.29
N VAL A 43 11.53 -21.93 23.68
CA VAL A 43 12.79 -22.33 24.35
C VAL A 43 14.00 -21.97 23.48
N ALA A 44 13.93 -22.28 22.17
CA ALA A 44 15.00 -21.99 21.22
C ALA A 44 15.25 -20.47 21.06
N ALA A 45 14.19 -19.64 21.10
CA ALA A 45 14.32 -18.20 21.07
C ALA A 45 15.09 -17.66 22.29
N LEU A 46 14.96 -18.31 23.43
CA LEU A 46 15.65 -17.97 24.67
C LEU A 46 16.96 -18.75 24.88
N LYS A 47 17.51 -19.39 23.86
CA LYS A 47 18.79 -20.07 23.96
C LYS A 47 19.86 -19.09 24.41
N GLN A 48 20.64 -19.52 25.41
CA GLN A 48 21.79 -18.77 25.93
C GLN A 48 23.05 -19.59 25.69
N ASP A 49 24.09 -18.98 25.18
CA ASP A 49 25.38 -19.58 24.97
C ASP A 49 26.17 -19.67 26.29
N GLU A 50 27.28 -20.41 26.32
CA GLU A 50 28.10 -20.64 27.51
C GLU A 50 28.69 -19.35 28.13
N ASP A 51 28.87 -18.33 27.30
CA ASP A 51 29.33 -17.00 27.72
C ASP A 51 28.22 -16.11 28.29
N GLY A 52 27.00 -16.62 28.41
CA GLY A 52 25.85 -15.89 28.92
C GLY A 52 25.11 -15.03 27.89
N THR A 53 25.55 -15.04 26.62
CA THR A 53 24.91 -14.25 25.55
C THR A 53 23.64 -14.92 25.01
N PHE A 54 22.73 -14.09 24.46
CA PHE A 54 21.51 -14.54 23.80
C PHE A 54 21.62 -14.23 22.28
N PRO A 55 21.94 -15.23 21.43
CA PRO A 55 22.12 -14.98 20.00
C PRO A 55 20.91 -14.36 19.31
N ILE A 56 19.69 -14.78 19.70
CA ILE A 56 18.45 -14.21 19.12
C ILE A 56 18.30 -12.75 19.56
N ALA A 57 18.58 -12.39 20.80
CA ALA A 57 18.53 -11.00 21.26
C ALA A 57 19.43 -10.09 20.42
N ARG A 58 20.66 -10.53 20.14
CA ARG A 58 21.58 -9.81 19.26
C ARG A 58 20.99 -9.63 17.87
N LYS A 59 20.43 -10.69 17.28
CA LYS A 59 19.79 -10.64 15.97
C LYS A 59 18.59 -9.67 15.91
N LEU A 60 17.79 -9.61 16.96
CA LEU A 60 16.68 -8.64 17.05
C LEU A 60 17.22 -7.20 17.03
N VAL A 61 18.29 -6.91 17.76
CA VAL A 61 18.90 -5.57 17.73
C VAL A 61 19.50 -5.27 16.37
N ASP A 62 20.22 -6.23 15.76
CA ASP A 62 20.81 -6.08 14.42
C ASP A 62 19.74 -5.79 13.37
N LEU A 63 18.58 -6.48 13.42
CA LEU A 63 17.44 -6.25 12.54
C LEU A 63 16.84 -4.86 12.75
N ALA A 64 16.58 -4.49 14.01
CA ALA A 64 16.05 -3.17 14.33
C ALA A 64 16.98 -2.05 13.83
N LYS A 65 18.29 -2.21 14.03
CA LYS A 65 19.29 -1.27 13.54
C LYS A 65 19.37 -1.20 12.03
N TYR A 66 19.31 -2.35 11.34
CA TYR A 66 19.42 -2.42 9.89
C TYR A 66 18.21 -1.77 9.19
N TYR A 67 16.99 -2.05 9.69
CA TYR A 67 15.77 -1.52 9.10
C TYR A 67 15.32 -0.18 9.72
N GLY A 68 15.93 0.24 10.82
CA GLY A 68 15.71 1.57 11.42
C GLY A 68 14.43 1.69 12.26
N PHE A 69 13.90 0.60 12.82
CA PHE A 69 12.73 0.66 13.72
C PHE A 69 13.13 0.56 15.20
N ASP A 70 12.20 0.86 16.13
CA ASP A 70 12.55 1.25 17.49
C ASP A 70 12.46 0.13 18.52
N GLY A 71 11.91 -1.02 18.20
CA GLY A 71 11.76 -2.08 19.19
C GLY A 71 10.74 -3.14 18.83
N TYR A 72 10.25 -3.85 19.85
CA TYR A 72 9.35 -4.97 19.69
C TYR A 72 8.21 -4.98 20.68
N PHE A 73 7.02 -5.32 20.20
CA PHE A 73 5.93 -5.79 21.01
C PHE A 73 6.07 -7.30 21.20
N ILE A 74 6.03 -7.78 22.44
CA ILE A 74 6.16 -9.21 22.75
C ILE A 74 4.80 -9.77 23.07
N ASN A 75 4.26 -10.60 22.16
CA ASN A 75 3.06 -11.39 22.35
C ASN A 75 3.46 -12.82 22.70
N GLN A 76 3.59 -13.14 23.98
CA GLN A 76 3.96 -14.48 24.45
C GLN A 76 2.76 -15.19 25.05
N GLU A 77 2.10 -16.06 24.28
CA GLU A 77 0.91 -16.81 24.68
C GLU A 77 1.10 -18.33 24.65
N THR A 78 2.27 -18.82 24.27
CA THR A 78 2.62 -20.23 24.34
C THR A 78 2.77 -20.66 25.81
N THR A 79 2.20 -21.77 26.18
CA THR A 79 2.25 -22.32 27.55
C THR A 79 2.57 -23.81 27.55
N GLY A 80 2.95 -24.35 28.70
CA GLY A 80 3.27 -25.76 28.92
C GLY A 80 4.44 -25.93 29.87
N ASP A 81 4.77 -27.17 30.18
CA ASP A 81 5.69 -27.51 31.27
C ASP A 81 7.12 -26.97 31.04
N ILE A 82 7.57 -26.91 29.78
CA ILE A 82 8.91 -26.40 29.45
C ILE A 82 8.95 -24.89 29.30
N VAL A 83 7.82 -24.22 29.14
CA VAL A 83 7.70 -22.75 29.02
C VAL A 83 7.45 -22.09 30.37
N THR A 84 6.60 -22.69 31.19
CA THR A 84 6.18 -22.13 32.49
C THR A 84 7.36 -21.64 33.36
N PRO A 85 8.50 -22.36 33.50
CA PRO A 85 9.61 -21.90 34.35
C PRO A 85 10.50 -20.83 33.72
N LEU A 86 10.18 -20.36 32.50
CA LEU A 86 11.09 -19.49 31.74
C LEU A 86 10.85 -17.98 31.94
N GLY A 87 9.95 -17.55 32.82
CA GLY A 87 9.67 -16.15 33.06
C GLY A 87 10.91 -15.33 33.41
N LYS A 88 11.73 -15.85 34.34
CA LYS A 88 13.02 -15.21 34.70
C LYS A 88 13.95 -15.12 33.49
N LYS A 89 14.09 -16.22 32.73
CA LYS A 89 14.97 -16.24 31.56
C LYS A 89 14.50 -15.29 30.46
N MET A 90 13.19 -15.13 30.28
CA MET A 90 12.62 -14.13 29.36
C MET A 90 12.97 -12.72 29.81
N ARG A 91 12.89 -12.45 31.09
CA ARG A 91 13.32 -11.15 31.66
C ARG A 91 14.81 -10.90 31.43
N ASP A 92 15.67 -11.89 31.72
CA ASP A 92 17.13 -11.80 31.49
C ASP A 92 17.44 -11.57 30.00
N PHE A 93 16.70 -12.22 29.08
CA PHE A 93 16.77 -12.00 27.65
C PHE A 93 16.49 -10.55 27.25
N MET A 94 15.45 -9.93 27.81
CA MET A 94 15.11 -8.54 27.53
C MET A 94 16.15 -7.56 28.05
N LEU A 95 16.66 -7.78 29.27
CA LEU A 95 17.75 -6.97 29.83
C LEU A 95 19.02 -7.08 28.98
N TYR A 96 19.42 -8.30 28.60
CA TYR A 96 20.57 -8.52 27.71
C TYR A 96 20.39 -7.82 26.35
N THR A 97 19.18 -7.86 25.80
CA THR A 97 18.90 -7.16 24.53
C THR A 97 19.20 -5.66 24.66
N LYS A 98 18.77 -5.03 25.74
CA LYS A 98 19.03 -3.60 25.98
C LYS A 98 20.49 -3.29 26.19
N GLU A 99 21.21 -4.15 26.90
CA GLU A 99 22.65 -4.03 27.07
C GLU A 99 23.38 -4.07 25.71
N TYR A 100 23.07 -5.07 24.88
CA TYR A 100 23.66 -5.19 23.54
C TYR A 100 23.25 -4.03 22.62
N ALA A 101 22.01 -3.57 22.70
CA ALA A 101 21.51 -2.41 21.95
C ALA A 101 22.30 -1.13 22.30
N ALA A 102 22.64 -0.94 23.58
CA ALA A 102 23.50 0.17 24.00
C ALA A 102 24.93 0.04 23.45
N GLN A 103 25.50 -1.18 23.45
CA GLN A 103 26.85 -1.44 22.91
C GLN A 103 26.95 -1.09 21.42
N VAL A 104 25.90 -1.37 20.62
CA VAL A 104 25.87 -1.08 19.18
C VAL A 104 25.28 0.29 18.84
N ASN A 105 25.03 1.13 19.84
CA ASN A 105 24.43 2.47 19.71
C ASN A 105 23.11 2.47 18.91
N HIS A 106 22.23 1.53 19.22
CA HIS A 106 20.87 1.48 18.68
C HIS A 106 19.89 1.03 19.77
N PRO A 107 19.38 1.96 20.59
CA PRO A 107 18.46 1.62 21.69
C PRO A 107 17.21 0.90 21.15
N VAL A 108 16.87 -0.22 21.77
CA VAL A 108 15.68 -1.01 21.45
C VAL A 108 14.72 -0.97 22.62
N LYS A 109 13.43 -0.73 22.34
CA LYS A 109 12.35 -0.68 23.31
C LYS A 109 11.49 -1.93 23.26
N TYR A 110 10.92 -2.29 24.38
CA TYR A 110 9.96 -3.39 24.48
C TYR A 110 8.61 -2.94 25.02
N SER A 111 7.55 -3.46 24.40
CA SER A 111 6.19 -3.45 24.96
C SER A 111 5.79 -4.88 25.28
N TRP A 112 5.36 -5.13 26.51
CA TRP A 112 5.01 -6.47 27.00
C TRP A 112 3.51 -6.66 27.00
N TYR A 113 3.04 -7.80 26.47
CA TYR A 113 1.64 -8.19 26.57
C TYR A 113 1.35 -9.05 27.78
N ASP A 114 0.25 -8.78 28.44
CA ASP A 114 -0.27 -9.44 29.64
C ASP A 114 -0.79 -10.85 29.32
N ALA A 115 0.10 -11.78 29.00
CA ALA A 115 -0.22 -13.17 28.75
C ALA A 115 0.68 -14.14 29.52
N MET A 116 2.00 -13.90 29.53
CA MET A 116 2.92 -14.72 30.30
C MET A 116 3.13 -14.12 31.70
N THR A 117 2.98 -14.96 32.72
CA THR A 117 3.35 -14.62 34.09
C THR A 117 4.80 -15.00 34.37
N TYR A 118 5.35 -14.51 35.47
CA TYR A 118 6.74 -14.77 35.81
C TYR A 118 7.00 -16.22 36.25
N GLU A 119 6.04 -16.89 36.91
CA GLU A 119 6.25 -18.22 37.51
C GLU A 119 5.19 -19.26 37.10
N TYR A 120 4.00 -18.81 36.62
CA TYR A 120 2.83 -19.70 36.51
C TYR A 120 2.39 -19.96 35.04
N GLY A 121 3.24 -19.57 34.05
CA GLY A 121 2.90 -19.75 32.64
C GLY A 121 1.91 -18.71 32.13
N ARG A 122 0.97 -19.10 31.26
CA ARG A 122 0.04 -18.16 30.63
C ARG A 122 -1.17 -17.89 31.54
N TYR A 123 -1.32 -16.64 31.92
CA TYR A 123 -2.49 -16.14 32.63
C TYR A 123 -2.68 -14.65 32.36
N HIS A 124 -3.87 -14.28 31.87
CA HIS A 124 -4.19 -12.86 31.66
C HIS A 124 -4.69 -12.25 32.97
N GLU A 125 -3.84 -11.50 33.62
CA GLU A 125 -4.18 -10.81 34.85
C GLU A 125 -5.15 -9.64 34.59
N ASN A 126 -5.12 -9.11 33.36
CA ASN A 126 -5.84 -7.91 32.92
C ASN A 126 -5.50 -6.66 33.77
N ALA A 127 -4.28 -6.64 34.24
CA ALA A 127 -3.68 -5.61 35.09
C ALA A 127 -2.17 -5.79 35.12
N LEU A 128 -1.44 -4.75 35.45
CA LEU A 128 -0.09 -4.88 36.01
C LEU A 128 -0.24 -5.27 37.48
N GLY A 129 0.11 -6.53 37.82
CA GLY A 129 -0.18 -7.08 39.12
C GLY A 129 0.87 -8.05 39.63
N GLU A 130 0.48 -8.91 40.61
CA GLU A 130 1.41 -9.76 41.37
C GLU A 130 2.08 -10.86 40.53
N TYR A 131 1.46 -11.29 39.39
CA TYR A 131 1.99 -12.37 38.57
C TYR A 131 2.88 -11.90 37.40
N ASN A 132 2.89 -10.59 37.11
CA ASN A 132 3.56 -10.07 35.92
C ASN A 132 4.43 -8.82 36.17
N TYR A 133 4.39 -8.21 37.36
CA TYR A 133 5.15 -6.98 37.68
C TYR A 133 6.66 -7.12 37.46
N ASN A 134 7.20 -8.34 37.57
CA ASN A 134 8.62 -8.63 37.39
C ASN A 134 9.14 -8.22 36.01
N PHE A 135 8.30 -8.23 34.98
CA PHE A 135 8.66 -7.80 33.64
C PHE A 135 8.81 -6.25 33.55
N MET A 136 8.13 -5.52 34.45
CA MET A 136 8.23 -4.06 34.55
C MET A 136 9.26 -3.61 35.60
N GLN A 137 9.72 -4.49 36.44
CA GLN A 137 10.57 -4.16 37.58
C GLN A 137 11.99 -3.81 37.10
N PRO A 138 12.50 -2.58 37.41
CA PRO A 138 13.86 -2.19 37.07
C PRO A 138 14.90 -3.10 37.75
N GLU A 139 16.03 -3.32 37.05
CA GLU A 139 17.20 -3.97 37.63
C GLU A 139 18.43 -3.17 37.29
N THR A 140 19.22 -2.83 38.29
CA THR A 140 20.43 -1.98 38.16
C THR A 140 20.19 -0.67 37.39
N GLY A 141 18.97 -0.11 37.50
CA GLY A 141 18.57 1.11 36.79
C GLY A 141 18.06 0.90 35.36
N GLU A 142 18.07 -0.33 34.85
CA GLU A 142 17.55 -0.65 33.50
C GLU A 142 16.17 -1.32 33.62
N ASN A 143 15.25 -0.95 32.70
CA ASN A 143 13.93 -1.51 32.63
C ASN A 143 13.88 -2.68 31.63
N PRO A 144 13.46 -3.89 32.03
CA PRO A 144 13.32 -5.00 31.09
C PRO A 144 12.40 -4.64 29.92
N VAL A 145 11.25 -4.01 30.20
CA VAL A 145 10.33 -3.46 29.20
C VAL A 145 10.02 -1.99 29.46
N ASP A 146 9.76 -1.25 28.40
CA ASP A 146 9.43 0.18 28.46
C ASP A 146 7.95 0.39 28.76
N THR A 147 7.09 -0.45 28.21
CA THR A 147 5.63 -0.37 28.39
C THR A 147 5.01 -1.75 28.60
N PHE A 148 3.84 -1.76 29.20
CA PHE A 148 3.06 -2.95 29.49
C PHE A 148 1.66 -2.80 28.91
N PHE A 149 1.17 -3.80 28.17
CA PHE A 149 -0.16 -3.82 27.58
C PHE A 149 -1.03 -4.80 28.34
N ALA A 150 -1.92 -4.29 29.22
CA ALA A 150 -2.89 -5.09 29.95
C ALA A 150 -3.97 -5.63 28.98
N ASN A 151 -4.31 -6.89 29.13
CA ASN A 151 -5.35 -7.53 28.32
C ASN A 151 -6.73 -6.86 28.53
N PHE A 152 -7.73 -7.25 27.75
CA PHE A 152 -8.97 -6.49 27.48
C PHE A 152 -10.04 -6.55 28.59
N ASN A 153 -9.91 -7.45 29.60
CA ASN A 153 -10.92 -7.63 30.66
C ASN A 153 -10.57 -6.90 31.96
N TRP A 154 -10.01 -5.71 31.84
CA TRP A 154 -9.75 -4.83 32.97
C TRP A 154 -11.06 -4.26 33.55
N THR A 155 -11.00 -3.89 34.84
CA THR A 155 -12.05 -3.18 35.56
C THR A 155 -11.46 -1.93 36.21
N LYS A 156 -12.30 -1.10 36.82
CA LYS A 156 -11.80 0.07 37.56
C LYS A 156 -10.81 -0.35 38.66
N GLU A 157 -11.13 -1.40 39.41
CA GLU A 157 -10.29 -1.92 40.51
C GLU A 157 -8.95 -2.43 39.99
N LYS A 158 -8.94 -3.13 38.83
CA LYS A 158 -7.72 -3.61 38.17
C LYS A 158 -6.86 -2.45 37.63
N ASN A 159 -7.50 -1.42 37.08
CA ASN A 159 -6.77 -0.22 36.64
C ASN A 159 -6.18 0.55 37.83
N ASP A 160 -6.94 0.70 38.96
CA ASP A 160 -6.44 1.31 40.18
C ASP A 160 -5.28 0.49 40.78
N TYR A 161 -5.37 -0.86 40.71
CA TYR A 161 -4.29 -1.75 41.13
C TYR A 161 -3.05 -1.60 40.25
N SER A 162 -3.20 -1.50 38.94
CA SER A 162 -2.10 -1.25 37.99
C SER A 162 -1.39 0.10 38.28
N VAL A 163 -2.17 1.15 38.60
CA VAL A 163 -1.62 2.45 39.01
C VAL A 163 -0.79 2.32 40.28
N ALA A 164 -1.30 1.62 41.30
CA ALA A 164 -0.60 1.40 42.56
C ALA A 164 0.69 0.58 42.37
N MET A 165 0.64 -0.47 41.52
CA MET A 165 1.78 -1.32 41.20
C MET A 165 2.86 -0.55 40.43
N ALA A 166 2.47 0.23 39.42
CA ALA A 166 3.42 1.07 38.69
C ALA A 166 4.14 2.05 39.62
N LYS A 167 3.38 2.72 40.52
CA LYS A 167 3.94 3.60 41.50
C LYS A 167 4.90 2.89 42.47
N TRP A 168 4.56 1.67 42.91
CA TRP A 168 5.41 0.86 43.76
C TRP A 168 6.74 0.48 43.10
N LEU A 169 6.69 0.25 41.74
CA LEU A 169 7.85 -0.01 40.91
C LEU A 169 8.65 1.27 40.54
N GLU A 170 8.26 2.43 41.06
CA GLU A 170 8.82 3.74 40.68
C GLU A 170 8.70 4.02 39.17
N ARG A 171 7.63 3.48 38.52
CA ARG A 171 7.32 3.64 37.11
C ARG A 171 6.11 4.58 36.90
N SER A 172 6.03 5.17 35.72
CA SER A 172 4.84 5.94 35.36
C SER A 172 3.63 5.03 35.20
N GLN A 173 2.48 5.44 35.72
CA GLN A 173 1.21 4.77 35.42
C GLN A 173 0.89 4.77 33.91
N TYR A 174 1.44 5.71 33.17
CA TYR A 174 1.26 5.81 31.72
C TYR A 174 2.21 4.90 30.92
N ASP A 175 3.12 4.19 31.57
CA ASP A 175 3.84 3.07 30.95
C ASP A 175 2.95 1.82 30.83
N VAL A 176 1.79 1.81 31.50
CA VAL A 176 0.78 0.76 31.44
C VAL A 176 -0.35 1.18 30.51
N PHE A 177 -0.67 0.33 29.54
CA PHE A 177 -1.70 0.54 28.54
C PHE A 177 -2.89 -0.37 28.84
N ALA A 178 -4.07 0.19 29.07
CA ALA A 178 -5.31 -0.59 29.13
C ALA A 178 -5.73 -0.97 27.71
N GLY A 179 -5.77 -2.25 27.41
CA GLY A 179 -6.11 -2.78 26.08
C GLY A 179 -7.58 -2.51 25.73
N LEU A 180 -7.82 -1.89 24.59
CA LEU A 180 -9.13 -1.71 23.99
C LEU A 180 -9.23 -2.61 22.76
N GLU A 181 -10.11 -3.63 22.84
CA GLU A 181 -10.39 -4.53 21.73
C GLU A 181 -11.35 -3.85 20.76
N LEU A 182 -10.83 -3.38 19.62
CA LEU A 182 -11.59 -2.63 18.62
C LEU A 182 -12.07 -3.50 17.46
N GLN A 183 -11.49 -4.69 17.30
CA GLN A 183 -11.78 -5.58 16.17
C GLN A 183 -13.22 -6.07 16.17
N GLN A 184 -13.68 -6.62 17.28
CA GLN A 184 -15.04 -7.16 17.40
C GLN A 184 -16.09 -6.06 17.57
N GLY A 185 -15.73 -4.94 18.20
CA GLY A 185 -16.62 -3.81 18.44
C GLY A 185 -16.84 -2.91 17.23
N GLY A 186 -16.03 -3.04 16.16
CA GLY A 186 -16.11 -2.20 14.98
C GLY A 186 -15.52 -0.80 15.20
N SER A 187 -14.24 -0.71 15.60
CA SER A 187 -13.49 0.53 15.80
C SER A 187 -14.17 1.46 16.83
N TYR A 188 -14.50 2.70 16.46
CA TYR A 188 -15.14 3.68 17.36
C TYR A 188 -16.58 3.32 17.75
N LYS A 189 -17.16 2.27 17.19
CA LYS A 189 -18.46 1.71 17.63
C LYS A 189 -18.32 0.80 18.84
N THR A 190 -17.10 0.48 19.25
CA THR A 190 -16.82 -0.31 20.45
C THR A 190 -17.35 0.39 21.70
N LYS A 191 -18.10 -0.34 22.52
CA LYS A 191 -18.61 0.17 23.79
C LYS A 191 -17.51 0.13 24.85
N VAL A 192 -16.99 1.28 25.23
CA VAL A 192 -15.92 1.41 26.24
C VAL A 192 -16.50 1.81 27.59
N LYS A 193 -16.00 1.21 28.66
CA LYS A 193 -16.33 1.59 30.05
C LYS A 193 -15.45 2.75 30.50
N TRP A 194 -15.73 3.96 30.00
CA TRP A 194 -14.91 5.15 30.22
C TRP A 194 -14.71 5.50 31.71
N ASP A 195 -15.70 5.29 32.56
CA ASP A 195 -15.64 5.49 34.02
C ASP A 195 -14.58 4.62 34.71
N ALA A 196 -14.31 3.45 34.17
CA ALA A 196 -13.22 2.60 34.63
C ALA A 196 -11.81 3.07 34.16
N LEU A 197 -11.74 3.79 33.07
CA LEU A 197 -10.49 4.33 32.51
C LEU A 197 -10.17 5.74 33.00
N LEU A 198 -11.18 6.51 33.37
CA LEU A 198 -11.03 7.90 33.77
C LEU A 198 -11.08 8.05 35.29
N ASP A 199 -10.27 8.95 35.83
CA ASP A 199 -10.34 9.38 37.22
C ASP A 199 -11.51 10.36 37.45
N GLU A 200 -11.69 10.82 38.70
CA GLU A 200 -12.75 11.77 39.07
C GLU A 200 -12.62 13.14 38.39
N LYS A 201 -11.41 13.45 37.87
CA LYS A 201 -11.14 14.68 37.13
C LYS A 201 -11.26 14.49 35.62
N GLY A 202 -11.65 13.30 35.16
CA GLY A 202 -11.77 12.96 33.74
C GLY A 202 -10.43 12.69 33.04
N LYS A 203 -9.33 12.48 33.78
CA LYS A 203 -8.04 12.11 33.22
C LYS A 203 -7.90 10.59 33.15
N LEU A 204 -7.19 10.12 32.13
CA LEU A 204 -6.85 8.70 32.03
C LEU A 204 -6.06 8.22 33.25
N ARG A 205 -6.45 7.07 33.80
CA ARG A 205 -5.69 6.35 34.85
C ARG A 205 -4.45 5.69 34.29
N LEU A 206 -4.54 5.15 33.09
CA LEU A 206 -3.50 4.45 32.33
C LEU A 206 -3.47 4.98 30.90
N SER A 207 -2.47 4.64 30.13
CA SER A 207 -2.46 4.86 28.67
C SER A 207 -3.48 3.96 27.97
N LEU A 208 -3.89 4.33 26.76
CA LEU A 208 -4.81 3.53 25.93
C LEU A 208 -4.03 2.64 24.98
N GLY A 209 -4.28 1.34 25.04
CA GLY A 209 -3.76 0.34 24.12
C GLY A 209 -4.82 -0.02 23.07
N LEU A 210 -4.74 0.56 21.88
CA LEU A 210 -5.71 0.33 20.81
C LEU A 210 -5.34 -0.92 20.02
N PHE A 211 -6.11 -1.99 20.16
CA PHE A 211 -5.91 -3.22 19.39
C PHE A 211 -6.79 -3.22 18.15
N ALA A 212 -6.17 -3.48 16.98
CA ALA A 212 -6.82 -3.51 15.68
C ALA A 212 -7.62 -2.24 15.33
N PRO A 213 -7.03 -1.02 15.44
CA PRO A 213 -7.71 0.22 15.05
C PRO A 213 -7.99 0.31 13.55
N ASP A 214 -7.29 -0.49 12.73
CA ASP A 214 -7.46 -0.66 11.29
C ASP A 214 -8.85 -1.20 10.89
N THR A 215 -9.58 -1.80 11.81
CA THR A 215 -11.00 -2.21 11.60
C THR A 215 -11.92 -1.05 11.24
N ILE A 216 -11.48 0.19 11.42
CA ILE A 216 -12.14 1.39 10.90
C ILE A 216 -12.38 1.31 9.38
N THR A 217 -11.54 0.60 8.65
CA THR A 217 -11.67 0.39 7.20
C THR A 217 -12.96 -0.35 6.82
N SER A 218 -13.47 -1.20 7.71
CA SER A 218 -14.71 -1.94 7.51
C SER A 218 -15.99 -1.09 7.65
N LEU A 219 -15.87 0.12 8.17
CA LEU A 219 -17.01 1.01 8.43
C LEU A 219 -17.44 1.85 7.22
N GLY A 220 -16.69 1.81 6.13
CA GLY A 220 -16.96 2.56 4.91
C GLY A 220 -16.61 1.75 3.67
N LYS A 221 -17.02 2.27 2.49
CA LYS A 221 -16.78 1.63 1.20
C LYS A 221 -15.81 2.41 0.31
N THR A 222 -15.57 3.65 0.64
CA THR A 222 -14.74 4.59 -0.14
C THR A 222 -13.64 5.18 0.71
N GLY A 223 -12.62 5.77 0.09
CA GLY A 223 -11.57 6.51 0.79
C GLY A 223 -12.13 7.72 1.56
N GLU A 224 -13.16 8.37 1.03
CA GLU A 224 -13.85 9.47 1.68
C GLU A 224 -14.59 9.00 2.95
N ASP A 225 -15.23 7.84 2.92
CA ASP A 225 -15.86 7.25 4.11
C ASP A 225 -14.81 6.92 5.17
N TYR A 226 -13.66 6.38 4.75
CA TYR A 226 -12.56 6.08 5.64
C TYR A 226 -12.10 7.33 6.40
N HIS A 227 -11.84 8.43 5.71
CA HIS A 227 -11.39 9.68 6.34
C HIS A 227 -12.45 10.30 7.27
N LYS A 228 -13.74 10.22 6.94
CA LYS A 228 -14.82 10.62 7.86
C LYS A 228 -14.84 9.78 9.12
N ASN A 229 -14.66 8.46 8.99
CA ASN A 229 -14.60 7.56 10.14
C ASN A 229 -13.36 7.82 10.99
N GLU A 230 -12.21 8.14 10.35
CA GLU A 230 -11.01 8.57 11.06
C GLU A 230 -11.24 9.85 11.88
N ASP A 231 -11.94 10.84 11.34
CA ASP A 231 -12.26 12.08 12.07
C ASP A 231 -13.08 11.77 13.32
N ILE A 232 -14.11 10.91 13.22
CA ILE A 232 -14.88 10.44 14.38
C ILE A 232 -14.00 9.68 15.37
N PHE A 233 -13.10 8.84 14.89
CA PHE A 233 -12.19 8.07 15.75
C PHE A 233 -11.29 8.99 16.57
N PHE A 234 -10.75 10.04 15.97
CA PHE A 234 -9.84 10.98 16.64
C PHE A 234 -10.56 12.04 17.46
N THR A 235 -11.62 12.66 16.95
CA THR A 235 -12.26 13.84 17.58
C THR A 235 -13.65 13.57 18.15
N GLY A 236 -14.15 12.35 18.04
CA GLY A 236 -15.50 11.98 18.48
C GLY A 236 -16.59 12.47 17.52
N TYR A 237 -17.84 12.17 17.86
CA TYR A 237 -19.00 12.51 17.01
C TYR A 237 -19.24 14.03 16.86
N GLN A 238 -18.74 14.83 17.79
CA GLN A 238 -18.91 16.29 17.77
C GLN A 238 -17.81 17.02 16.97
N GLY A 239 -16.73 16.30 16.58
CA GLY A 239 -15.60 16.88 15.88
C GLY A 239 -14.85 17.94 16.67
N ASP A 240 -14.94 17.90 18.01
CA ASP A 240 -14.36 18.88 18.92
C ASP A 240 -13.55 18.15 20.02
N PRO A 241 -12.21 18.25 20.01
CA PRO A 241 -11.36 17.59 21.00
C PRO A 241 -11.48 18.18 22.41
N THR A 242 -12.18 19.29 22.57
CA THR A 242 -12.48 19.92 23.87
C THR A 242 -13.91 19.71 24.34
N ALA A 243 -14.74 19.03 23.56
CA ALA A 243 -16.14 18.78 23.89
C ALA A 243 -16.26 18.05 25.23
N GLN A 244 -17.31 18.40 25.96
CA GLN A 244 -17.66 17.69 27.18
C GLN A 244 -18.01 16.23 26.84
N LYS A 245 -17.77 15.34 27.81
CA LYS A 245 -18.00 13.89 27.69
C LYS A 245 -19.35 13.59 27.06
N PRO A 246 -19.42 12.79 26.00
CA PRO A 246 -20.68 12.31 25.48
C PRO A 246 -21.41 11.48 26.54
N ALA A 247 -22.73 11.44 26.47
CA ALA A 247 -23.53 10.64 27.34
C ALA A 247 -23.20 9.15 27.15
N ASP A 248 -23.10 8.42 28.24
CA ASP A 248 -23.00 6.97 28.40
C ASP A 248 -22.54 6.11 27.18
N LYS A 249 -21.28 5.66 27.24
CA LYS A 249 -20.70 4.62 26.36
C LYS A 249 -20.46 5.01 24.89
N GLU A 250 -20.68 6.25 24.51
CA GLU A 250 -20.28 6.70 23.18
C GLU A 250 -18.76 6.86 23.08
N TRP A 251 -18.25 6.81 21.87
CA TRP A 251 -16.83 7.03 21.61
C TRP A 251 -16.45 8.50 21.83
N TYR A 252 -15.48 8.75 22.72
CA TYR A 252 -15.08 10.09 23.11
C TYR A 252 -14.20 10.80 22.06
N GLY A 253 -13.53 10.02 21.20
CA GLY A 253 -12.44 10.53 20.40
C GLY A 253 -11.12 10.52 21.15
N ILE A 254 -10.05 10.05 20.51
CA ILE A 254 -8.73 9.91 21.15
C ILE A 254 -8.17 11.27 21.57
N ALA A 255 -8.39 12.33 20.76
CA ALA A 255 -7.90 13.67 21.03
C ALA A 255 -8.52 14.32 22.31
N ASN A 256 -9.68 13.82 22.77
CA ASN A 256 -10.25 14.25 24.04
C ASN A 256 -9.55 13.67 25.28
N LEU A 257 -8.77 12.62 25.09
CA LEU A 257 -8.22 11.80 26.17
C LEU A 257 -6.70 11.84 26.24
N VAL A 258 -6.05 11.97 25.08
CA VAL A 258 -4.59 11.89 24.96
C VAL A 258 -4.04 13.27 24.61
N ALA A 259 -3.06 13.71 25.40
CA ALA A 259 -2.37 14.96 25.13
C ALA A 259 -1.62 14.89 23.80
N ASP A 260 -1.73 15.95 23.01
CA ASP A 260 -1.01 16.09 21.75
C ASP A 260 0.50 16.18 21.98
N ARG A 261 1.26 15.44 21.14
CA ARG A 261 2.72 15.51 21.06
C ARG A 261 3.10 15.85 19.64
N THR A 262 3.17 17.14 19.36
CA THR A 262 3.45 17.59 17.99
C THR A 262 4.85 17.19 17.53
N PRO A 263 5.00 16.65 16.30
CA PRO A 263 6.29 16.48 15.63
C PRO A 263 6.79 17.78 14.95
N ALA A 264 5.94 18.82 14.85
CA ALA A 264 6.27 20.11 14.27
C ALA A 264 7.11 20.95 15.25
N VAL A 265 8.40 20.62 15.34
CA VAL A 265 9.34 21.24 16.28
C VAL A 265 10.57 21.78 15.56
N GLY A 266 11.33 22.68 16.23
CA GLY A 266 12.55 23.26 15.70
C GLY A 266 12.29 24.49 14.83
N ARG A 267 12.92 24.61 13.66
CA ARG A 267 12.88 25.82 12.81
C ARG A 267 12.29 25.63 11.43
N THR A 268 11.99 24.38 11.07
CA THR A 268 11.42 24.05 9.75
C THR A 268 10.27 23.07 9.91
N PHE A 269 9.13 23.45 9.38
CA PHE A 269 7.95 22.62 9.31
C PHE A 269 7.30 22.81 7.94
N THR A 270 7.00 21.72 7.26
CA THR A 270 6.29 21.71 5.98
C THR A 270 5.24 20.62 5.97
N THR A 271 4.08 20.93 5.46
CA THR A 271 3.02 19.97 5.16
C THR A 271 2.31 20.35 3.88
N SER A 272 2.01 19.36 3.05
CA SER A 272 1.08 19.46 1.93
C SER A 272 -0.22 18.70 2.23
N PHE A 273 -0.46 18.33 3.50
CA PHE A 273 -1.59 17.51 3.93
C PHE A 273 -1.67 16.13 3.27
N ASN A 274 -0.57 15.70 2.65
CA ASN A 274 -0.48 14.47 1.88
C ASN A 274 -0.68 13.24 2.78
N THR A 275 -1.73 12.47 2.51
CA THR A 275 -2.06 11.25 3.25
C THR A 275 -1.20 10.04 2.85
N GLY A 276 -0.28 10.20 1.88
CA GLY A 276 0.55 9.11 1.36
C GLY A 276 -0.13 8.27 0.29
N HIS A 277 -1.27 8.72 -0.22
CA HIS A 277 -1.99 8.11 -1.33
C HIS A 277 -2.76 9.15 -2.12
N GLY A 278 -3.23 8.79 -3.31
CA GLY A 278 -4.03 9.70 -4.12
C GLY A 278 -4.52 9.07 -5.42
N ARG A 279 -5.47 9.74 -6.05
CA ARG A 279 -5.96 9.39 -7.41
C ARG A 279 -5.03 9.93 -8.48
N LYS A 280 -4.33 11.02 -8.18
CA LYS A 280 -3.34 11.70 -9.02
C LYS A 280 -2.19 12.15 -8.13
N TRP A 281 -1.05 12.45 -8.74
CA TRP A 281 0.04 13.16 -8.06
C TRP A 281 0.19 14.54 -8.67
N PHE A 282 0.14 15.54 -7.82
CA PHE A 282 0.28 16.93 -8.18
C PHE A 282 1.68 17.44 -7.83
N VAL A 283 2.19 18.34 -8.66
CA VAL A 283 3.42 19.11 -8.44
C VAL A 283 3.14 20.56 -8.81
N ASP A 284 3.24 21.45 -7.84
CA ASP A 284 2.96 22.88 -7.97
C ASP A 284 1.60 23.17 -8.66
N GLY A 285 0.56 22.46 -8.21
CA GLY A 285 -0.80 22.59 -8.70
C GLY A 285 -1.07 21.93 -10.06
N LYS A 286 -0.11 21.21 -10.63
CA LYS A 286 -0.24 20.52 -11.92
C LYS A 286 -0.18 19.01 -11.76
N VAL A 287 -1.00 18.29 -12.52
CA VAL A 287 -0.98 16.82 -12.53
C VAL A 287 0.33 16.34 -13.16
N SER A 288 1.13 15.60 -12.40
CA SER A 288 2.39 14.98 -12.82
C SER A 288 2.29 13.47 -13.02
N LYS A 289 1.31 12.84 -12.36
CA LYS A 289 0.93 11.45 -12.57
C LYS A 289 -0.59 11.36 -12.51
N ASP A 290 -1.22 10.86 -13.57
CA ASP A 290 -2.67 10.70 -13.67
C ASP A 290 -3.07 9.22 -13.51
N SER A 291 -2.79 8.69 -12.33
CA SER A 291 -3.20 7.36 -11.91
C SER A 291 -3.13 7.23 -10.39
N GLU A 292 -3.89 6.32 -9.84
CA GLU A 292 -3.87 6.01 -8.41
C GLU A 292 -2.47 5.58 -7.94
N TRP A 293 -2.15 5.93 -6.70
CA TRP A 293 -0.88 5.62 -6.08
C TRP A 293 -1.00 5.52 -4.56
N ASN A 294 -0.07 4.80 -3.95
CA ASN A 294 0.05 4.64 -2.51
C ASN A 294 1.54 4.51 -2.15
N TYR A 295 2.10 5.56 -1.55
CA TYR A 295 3.50 5.62 -1.11
C TYR A 295 3.55 6.24 0.29
N ARG A 296 3.27 5.45 1.32
CA ARG A 296 3.14 5.92 2.70
C ARG A 296 4.39 6.61 3.23
N SER A 297 5.58 6.22 2.75
CA SER A 297 6.85 6.87 3.09
C SER A 297 6.89 8.38 2.79
N VAL A 298 6.05 8.86 1.88
CA VAL A 298 5.99 10.29 1.50
C VAL A 298 4.76 11.01 2.06
N SER A 299 4.04 10.39 3.02
CA SER A 299 2.96 11.07 3.72
C SER A 299 3.50 12.28 4.50
N GLY A 300 2.72 13.36 4.54
CA GLY A 300 3.08 14.55 5.31
C GLY A 300 2.86 14.36 6.81
N ILE A 301 3.23 15.37 7.59
CA ILE A 301 2.76 15.52 8.96
C ILE A 301 1.30 15.96 8.89
N LEU A 302 0.40 15.08 9.35
CA LEU A 302 -1.03 15.35 9.34
C LEU A 302 -1.44 16.19 10.54
N PRO A 303 -2.48 17.03 10.42
CA PRO A 303 -2.94 17.89 11.50
C PRO A 303 -3.32 17.11 12.75
N THR A 304 -2.85 17.59 13.89
CA THR A 304 -3.08 16.98 15.19
C THR A 304 -4.49 17.18 15.68
N TRP A 305 -5.12 18.31 15.31
CA TRP A 305 -6.46 18.68 15.77
C TRP A 305 -7.59 18.34 14.81
N ARG A 306 -7.34 17.66 13.75
CA ARG A 306 -8.35 17.18 12.80
C ARG A 306 -9.39 18.23 12.45
N TRP A 307 -8.94 19.46 12.07
CA TRP A 307 -9.79 20.56 11.65
C TRP A 307 -10.70 21.11 12.75
N TRP A 308 -10.29 21.06 13.99
CA TRP A 308 -11.08 21.57 15.10
C TRP A 308 -11.51 23.00 14.87
N GLN A 309 -12.85 23.23 14.84
CA GLN A 309 -13.45 24.51 14.60
C GLN A 309 -14.13 25.02 15.88
N THR A 310 -13.74 26.22 16.33
CA THR A 310 -14.29 26.87 17.51
C THR A 310 -15.40 27.87 17.19
N SER A 311 -15.77 28.01 15.93
CA SER A 311 -16.77 28.91 15.40
C SER A 311 -18.18 28.65 15.95
N THR A 312 -18.99 29.70 16.10
CA THR A 312 -20.40 29.59 16.45
C THR A 312 -21.26 29.59 15.18
N GLY A 313 -22.27 28.71 15.11
CA GLY A 313 -23.16 28.59 13.94
C GLY A 313 -22.75 27.46 12.97
N GLU A 314 -23.19 27.57 11.72
CA GLU A 314 -22.82 26.62 10.68
C GLU A 314 -21.33 26.68 10.41
N LYS A 315 -20.68 25.50 10.44
CA LYS A 315 -19.25 25.36 10.19
C LYS A 315 -19.02 24.95 8.74
N LEU A 316 -17.95 25.48 8.14
CA LEU A 316 -17.45 24.94 6.87
C LEU A 316 -17.07 23.48 7.06
N ARG A 317 -17.38 22.66 6.07
CA ARG A 317 -16.94 21.27 6.05
C ARG A 317 -15.47 21.25 5.67
N ALA A 318 -14.64 20.66 6.52
CA ALA A 318 -13.23 20.42 6.26
C ALA A 318 -13.04 18.97 5.82
N GLU A 319 -12.40 18.75 4.67
CA GLU A 319 -12.17 17.40 4.11
C GLU A 319 -10.93 17.38 3.21
N TYR A 320 -10.37 16.17 2.99
CA TYR A 320 -9.34 15.98 1.97
C TYR A 320 -9.96 16.04 0.57
N ASP A 321 -9.37 16.83 -0.31
CA ASP A 321 -9.73 16.91 -1.72
C ASP A 321 -8.67 16.18 -2.57
N PHE A 322 -9.03 15.01 -3.09
CA PHE A 322 -8.18 14.18 -3.94
C PHE A 322 -8.29 14.54 -5.44
N THR A 323 -9.07 15.55 -5.76
CA THR A 323 -9.31 15.97 -7.15
C THR A 323 -8.50 17.21 -7.53
N ASP A 324 -8.11 18.02 -6.54
CA ASP A 324 -7.35 19.24 -6.73
C ASP A 324 -6.37 19.45 -5.57
N ALA A 325 -5.08 19.44 -5.87
CA ALA A 325 -4.02 19.59 -4.88
C ALA A 325 -2.85 20.43 -5.42
N TYR A 326 -2.07 20.99 -4.50
CA TYR A 326 -0.86 21.72 -4.87
C TYR A 326 0.33 20.78 -5.00
N ASN A 327 0.58 19.94 -3.98
CA ASN A 327 1.63 18.92 -3.99
C ASN A 327 1.12 17.61 -3.38
N GLY A 328 1.55 16.47 -3.92
CA GLY A 328 1.14 15.15 -3.45
C GLY A 328 -0.23 14.72 -3.96
N GLY A 329 -1.01 14.00 -3.17
CA GLY A 329 -2.26 13.36 -3.57
C GLY A 329 -3.53 14.13 -3.27
N ASN A 330 -3.47 15.10 -2.37
CA ASN A 330 -4.65 15.82 -1.88
C ASN A 330 -4.30 17.19 -1.30
N SER A 331 -5.30 18.05 -1.21
CA SER A 331 -5.28 19.28 -0.43
C SER A 331 -6.31 19.20 0.71
N LEU A 332 -6.31 20.18 1.59
CA LEU A 332 -7.35 20.37 2.60
C LEU A 332 -8.37 21.37 2.08
N LYS A 333 -9.60 20.90 1.87
CA LYS A 333 -10.71 21.72 1.35
C LYS A 333 -11.68 22.10 2.45
N PHE A 334 -12.05 23.37 2.45
CA PHE A 334 -13.14 23.95 3.26
C PHE A 334 -14.28 24.33 2.34
N SER A 335 -15.49 23.80 2.58
CA SER A 335 -16.62 24.04 1.71
C SER A 335 -17.94 24.11 2.46
N GLY A 336 -18.93 24.81 1.88
CA GLY A 336 -20.26 24.89 2.46
C GLY A 336 -21.04 26.13 2.03
N ASN A 337 -22.21 26.33 2.64
CA ASN A 337 -22.99 27.53 2.49
C ASN A 337 -22.85 28.38 3.76
N VAL A 338 -22.54 29.66 3.60
CA VAL A 338 -22.47 30.62 4.68
C VAL A 338 -23.74 31.43 4.63
N ALA A 339 -24.54 31.42 5.71
CA ALA A 339 -25.87 32.06 5.74
C ALA A 339 -25.82 33.56 5.93
N GLY A 340 -24.72 34.11 6.45
CA GLY A 340 -24.58 35.54 6.74
C GLY A 340 -23.21 35.89 7.28
N LYS A 341 -23.10 37.07 7.91
CA LYS A 341 -21.86 37.47 8.57
C LYS A 341 -21.47 36.48 9.64
N THR A 342 -20.26 35.88 9.52
CA THR A 342 -19.73 34.89 10.46
C THR A 342 -18.22 34.77 10.36
N ASP A 343 -17.60 34.48 11.50
CA ASP A 343 -16.20 34.20 11.62
C ASP A 343 -16.00 32.69 11.91
N GLN A 344 -15.01 32.09 11.29
CA GLN A 344 -14.74 30.68 11.51
C GLN A 344 -13.25 30.47 11.80
N ASP A 345 -12.97 29.92 12.95
CA ASP A 345 -11.65 29.50 13.37
C ASP A 345 -11.46 28.02 13.08
N VAL A 346 -10.39 27.66 12.35
CA VAL A 346 -10.01 26.28 12.10
C VAL A 346 -8.60 26.03 12.63
N ASN A 347 -8.50 25.34 13.75
CA ASN A 347 -7.22 24.96 14.33
C ASN A 347 -6.61 23.79 13.53
N LEU A 348 -5.35 23.92 13.12
CA LEU A 348 -4.67 22.95 12.28
C LEU A 348 -3.61 22.15 13.05
N TYR A 349 -2.67 22.85 13.69
CA TYR A 349 -1.54 22.22 14.36
C TYR A 349 -1.25 22.87 15.70
N SER A 350 -0.92 22.01 16.70
CA SER A 350 -0.01 22.45 17.75
C SER A 350 1.43 22.32 17.24
N THR A 351 2.30 23.18 17.64
CA THR A 351 3.69 23.26 17.17
C THR A 351 4.63 23.69 18.28
N LYS A 352 5.91 23.59 18.05
CA LYS A 352 6.96 24.22 18.87
C LYS A 352 8.06 24.70 17.94
N LEU A 353 7.76 25.74 17.15
CA LEU A 353 8.63 26.26 16.12
C LEU A 353 9.32 27.54 16.59
N GLU A 354 10.64 27.53 16.62
CA GLU A 354 11.46 28.69 16.96
C GLU A 354 11.50 29.65 15.77
N VAL A 355 11.20 30.94 16.02
CA VAL A 355 11.22 31.97 15.00
C VAL A 355 12.55 32.72 15.06
N THR A 356 13.19 32.88 13.90
CA THR A 356 14.40 33.70 13.70
C THR A 356 14.06 34.89 12.81
N GLU A 357 14.99 35.85 12.70
CA GLU A 357 14.86 36.98 11.76
C GLU A 357 14.70 36.56 10.28
N LYS A 358 15.06 35.28 9.95
CA LYS A 358 14.96 34.73 8.61
C LYS A 358 13.73 33.88 8.37
N THR A 359 12.94 33.65 9.42
CA THR A 359 11.77 32.77 9.31
C THR A 359 10.73 33.36 8.40
N LYS A 360 10.28 32.56 7.43
CA LYS A 360 9.20 32.90 6.51
C LYS A 360 8.08 31.86 6.57
N LEU A 361 6.90 32.32 6.30
CA LEU A 361 5.71 31.51 6.01
C LEU A 361 5.53 31.44 4.50
N ARG A 362 5.31 30.25 3.94
CA ARG A 362 4.82 30.05 2.58
C ARG A 362 3.52 29.27 2.63
N VAL A 363 2.53 29.75 1.91
CA VAL A 363 1.18 29.15 1.88
C VAL A 363 0.74 28.96 0.43
N ALA A 364 0.49 27.72 0.03
CA ALA A 364 -0.17 27.45 -1.24
C ALA A 364 -1.67 27.25 -0.99
N HIS A 365 -2.49 28.10 -1.64
CA HIS A 365 -3.94 28.09 -1.47
C HIS A 365 -4.68 28.42 -2.77
N LYS A 366 -5.99 28.15 -2.78
CA LYS A 366 -6.85 28.39 -3.94
C LYS A 366 -8.29 28.61 -3.48
N GLY A 367 -9.02 29.53 -4.13
CA GLY A 367 -10.42 29.83 -3.82
C GLY A 367 -10.61 30.90 -2.74
N GLY A 368 -11.68 30.81 -1.97
CA GLY A 368 -11.98 31.71 -0.84
C GLY A 368 -12.82 32.92 -1.20
N LYS A 369 -13.36 32.98 -2.41
CA LYS A 369 -14.18 34.12 -2.85
C LYS A 369 -15.38 34.35 -1.93
N GLY A 370 -15.52 35.59 -1.42
CA GLY A 370 -16.60 35.98 -0.50
C GLY A 370 -16.20 35.92 0.97
N SER A 371 -14.91 35.76 1.25
CA SER A 371 -14.36 35.89 2.61
C SER A 371 -13.03 36.65 2.59
N THR A 372 -12.55 37.07 3.75
CA THR A 372 -11.14 37.33 4.02
C THR A 372 -10.58 36.13 4.79
N VAL A 373 -9.40 35.68 4.40
CA VAL A 373 -8.78 34.49 4.99
C VAL A 373 -7.41 34.86 5.58
N TYR A 374 -7.18 34.42 6.80
CA TYR A 374 -5.91 34.65 7.51
C TYR A 374 -5.29 33.33 7.93
N MET A 375 -3.95 33.24 7.81
CA MET A 375 -3.12 32.35 8.61
C MET A 375 -2.76 33.05 9.90
N ALA A 376 -3.02 32.43 11.04
CA ALA A 376 -2.69 32.99 12.35
C ALA A 376 -1.87 32.01 13.20
N PHE A 377 -1.00 32.59 14.02
CA PHE A 377 -0.07 31.87 14.87
C PHE A 377 -0.23 32.28 16.34
N SER A 378 -0.21 31.29 17.24
CA SER A 378 -0.07 31.59 18.64
C SER A 378 1.41 31.57 19.06
N THR A 379 1.84 32.64 19.71
CA THR A 379 3.20 32.75 20.28
C THR A 379 3.24 32.46 21.77
N THR A 380 2.12 32.00 22.36
CA THR A 380 2.01 31.65 23.78
C THR A 380 1.60 30.18 23.95
N PRO A 381 2.12 29.48 25.00
CA PRO A 381 1.86 28.06 25.20
C PRO A 381 0.41 27.72 25.60
N ASP A 382 -0.41 28.72 25.89
CA ASP A 382 -1.85 28.58 26.14
C ASP A 382 -2.71 28.81 24.87
N TYR A 383 -2.05 28.83 23.71
CA TYR A 383 -2.68 28.90 22.38
C TYR A 383 -3.55 30.16 22.14
N LYS A 384 -3.14 31.30 22.70
CA LYS A 384 -3.79 32.59 22.43
C LYS A 384 -3.27 33.22 21.13
N PHE A 385 -4.16 33.78 20.34
CA PHE A 385 -3.87 34.42 19.05
C PHE A 385 -4.02 35.94 19.14
N GLU A 386 -3.39 36.54 20.15
CA GLU A 386 -3.53 37.95 20.48
C GLU A 386 -2.46 38.84 19.81
N ASP A 387 -1.41 38.25 19.27
CA ASP A 387 -0.30 38.96 18.64
C ASP A 387 -0.68 39.37 17.20
N ALA A 388 -0.89 40.65 16.95
CA ALA A 388 -1.29 41.15 15.64
C ALA A 388 -0.24 40.87 14.54
N GLU A 389 1.06 40.83 14.89
CA GLU A 389 2.13 40.52 13.95
C GLU A 389 2.11 39.06 13.48
N ALA A 390 1.40 38.20 14.22
CA ALA A 390 1.26 36.77 13.93
C ALA A 390 0.04 36.45 13.00
N TRP A 391 -0.64 37.47 12.48
CA TRP A 391 -1.75 37.30 11.52
C TRP A 391 -1.30 37.72 10.13
N LYS A 392 -1.55 36.86 9.14
CA LYS A 392 -1.19 37.08 7.73
C LYS A 392 -2.41 36.86 6.86
N GLU A 393 -2.87 37.94 6.23
CA GLU A 393 -3.99 37.92 5.28
C GLU A 393 -3.53 37.32 3.95
N LEU A 394 -4.31 36.39 3.38
CA LEU A 394 -4.04 35.73 2.12
C LEU A 394 -4.65 36.50 0.94
N THR A 395 -3.92 36.62 -0.15
CA THR A 395 -4.41 37.21 -1.41
C THR A 395 -5.17 36.15 -2.21
N LEU A 396 -6.48 36.14 -2.09
CA LEU A 396 -7.32 35.07 -2.65
C LEU A 396 -7.33 35.02 -4.18
N SER A 397 -7.33 33.84 -4.75
CA SER A 397 -7.29 33.57 -6.19
C SER A 397 -8.03 32.29 -6.54
N ASP A 398 -8.70 32.26 -7.70
CA ASP A 398 -9.31 31.04 -8.25
C ASP A 398 -8.28 30.03 -8.78
N ASN A 399 -7.01 30.41 -8.85
CA ASN A 399 -5.88 29.54 -9.23
C ASN A 399 -5.00 29.29 -8.01
N TRP A 400 -4.26 28.18 -8.03
CA TRP A 400 -3.24 27.92 -7.02
C TRP A 400 -2.24 29.08 -6.96
N THR A 401 -2.11 29.67 -5.79
CA THR A 401 -1.20 30.77 -5.44
C THR A 401 -0.32 30.29 -4.29
N ASN A 402 0.99 30.55 -4.39
CA ASN A 402 1.95 30.27 -3.32
C ASN A 402 2.50 31.61 -2.84
N GLU A 403 2.00 32.08 -1.69
CA GLU A 403 2.40 33.35 -1.09
C GLU A 403 3.48 33.19 -0.04
N GLU A 404 4.34 34.18 0.08
CA GLU A 404 5.40 34.22 1.09
C GLU A 404 5.23 35.45 2.00
N PHE A 405 5.30 35.24 3.32
CA PHE A 405 5.23 36.27 4.34
C PHE A 405 6.48 36.19 5.23
N ASP A 406 7.00 37.36 5.58
CA ASP A 406 8.07 37.51 6.57
C ASP A 406 7.49 37.35 7.98
N LEU A 407 8.10 36.47 8.79
CA LEU A 407 7.81 36.31 10.21
C LEU A 407 8.93 36.83 11.11
N GLY A 408 9.92 37.54 10.58
CA GLY A 408 11.06 38.08 11.32
C GLY A 408 10.66 39.03 12.46
N SER A 409 9.49 39.70 12.37
CA SER A 409 8.95 40.50 13.48
C SER A 409 8.64 39.69 14.76
N LEU A 410 8.52 38.37 14.63
CA LEU A 410 8.29 37.42 15.72
C LEU A 410 9.60 36.78 16.20
N ALA A 411 10.77 37.22 15.73
CA ALA A 411 12.06 36.60 16.08
C ALA A 411 12.27 36.49 17.60
N GLY A 412 12.79 35.37 18.04
CA GLY A 412 12.98 35.04 19.46
C GLY A 412 11.74 34.49 20.16
N LYS A 413 10.57 34.48 19.49
CA LYS A 413 9.37 33.81 19.98
C LYS A 413 9.30 32.37 19.47
N THR A 414 8.43 31.57 20.07
CA THR A 414 8.07 30.22 19.62
C THR A 414 6.63 30.23 19.14
N ILE A 415 6.36 29.66 17.96
CA ILE A 415 4.98 29.40 17.47
C ILE A 415 4.52 28.10 18.12
N TYR A 416 3.44 28.19 18.90
CA TYR A 416 2.83 27.03 19.59
C TYR A 416 1.59 26.49 18.90
N ALA A 417 0.90 27.28 18.07
CA ALA A 417 -0.26 26.84 17.34
C ALA A 417 -0.40 27.56 15.99
N VAL A 418 -1.04 26.88 15.05
CA VAL A 418 -1.35 27.40 13.70
C VAL A 418 -2.84 27.20 13.45
N LYS A 419 -3.53 28.24 12.98
CA LYS A 419 -4.92 28.19 12.55
C LYS A 419 -5.16 28.93 11.24
N LEU A 420 -6.28 28.58 10.58
CA LEU A 420 -6.95 29.41 9.59
C LEU A 420 -8.09 30.17 10.25
N PHE A 421 -8.28 31.40 9.83
CA PHE A 421 -9.43 32.23 10.20
C PHE A 421 -10.11 32.71 8.94
N PHE A 422 -11.41 32.48 8.85
CA PHE A 422 -12.26 32.91 7.74
C PHE A 422 -13.23 33.98 8.25
N GLU A 423 -13.21 35.16 7.66
CA GLU A 423 -14.15 36.25 7.94
C GLU A 423 -15.11 36.42 6.76
N HIS A 424 -16.40 36.20 7.00
CA HIS A 424 -17.44 36.34 6.01
C HIS A 424 -18.32 37.57 6.37
N GLU A 425 -18.38 38.58 5.49
CA GLU A 425 -19.22 39.76 5.71
C GLU A 425 -20.68 39.54 5.32
N GLY A 426 -21.01 38.44 4.64
CA GLY A 426 -22.36 38.18 4.18
C GLY A 426 -22.58 36.73 3.76
N ALA A 427 -23.75 36.42 3.24
CA ALA A 427 -24.07 35.08 2.77
C ALA A 427 -23.25 34.69 1.51
N VAL A 428 -22.69 33.52 1.52
CA VAL A 428 -21.95 32.93 0.37
C VAL A 428 -22.49 31.54 0.11
N LYS A 429 -22.91 31.27 -1.14
CA LYS A 429 -23.30 29.94 -1.60
C LYS A 429 -22.09 29.23 -2.22
N ASP A 430 -22.06 27.92 -2.02
CA ASP A 430 -21.05 27.01 -2.62
C ASP A 430 -19.62 27.50 -2.37
N TYR A 431 -19.39 28.00 -1.16
CA TYR A 431 -18.06 28.46 -0.75
C TYR A 431 -17.05 27.34 -0.83
N GLN A 432 -15.87 27.64 -1.36
CA GLN A 432 -14.73 26.69 -1.43
C GLN A 432 -13.41 27.43 -1.21
N PHE A 433 -12.57 26.84 -0.37
CA PHE A 433 -11.18 27.23 -0.17
C PHE A 433 -10.33 25.97 -0.01
N ASN A 434 -9.24 25.87 -0.76
CA ASN A 434 -8.29 24.76 -0.66
C ASN A 434 -6.95 25.27 -0.10
N LEU A 435 -6.45 24.62 0.94
CA LEU A 435 -5.11 24.78 1.48
C LEU A 435 -4.23 23.64 0.97
N GLY A 436 -3.24 23.92 0.12
CA GLY A 436 -2.45 22.92 -0.57
C GLY A 436 -1.08 22.66 0.04
N GLN A 437 -0.50 23.70 0.67
CA GLN A 437 0.79 23.59 1.37
C GLN A 437 0.95 24.67 2.41
N LEU A 438 1.59 24.32 3.51
CA LEU A 438 1.99 25.23 4.57
C LEU A 438 3.46 24.95 4.91
N THR A 439 4.30 25.99 4.86
CA THR A 439 5.72 25.89 5.23
C THR A 439 6.09 27.05 6.14
N ILE A 440 6.68 26.76 7.29
CA ILE A 440 7.32 27.73 8.19
C ILE A 440 8.79 27.32 8.29
N SER A 441 9.71 28.18 7.80
CA SER A 441 11.13 27.81 7.77
C SER A 441 12.04 29.05 7.78
N ASP A 442 13.21 28.94 8.38
CA ASP A 442 14.32 29.88 8.25
C ASP A 442 15.36 29.42 7.20
N ASN A 443 15.18 28.24 6.62
CA ASN A 443 15.97 27.73 5.50
C ASN A 443 15.21 27.95 4.16
N HIS A 444 15.77 28.78 3.30
CA HIS A 444 15.19 29.12 1.99
C HIS A 444 15.98 28.52 0.82
N GLN A 445 16.92 27.64 1.07
CA GLN A 445 17.68 26.98 0.04
C GLN A 445 17.07 25.62 -0.32
N ALA A 446 16.98 25.34 -1.62
CA ALA A 446 16.64 24.02 -2.09
C ALA A 446 17.73 23.01 -1.67
N PRO A 447 17.37 21.76 -1.44
CA PRO A 447 18.36 20.71 -1.16
C PRO A 447 19.29 20.54 -2.36
N GLN A 448 20.49 19.99 -2.13
CA GLN A 448 21.39 19.63 -3.22
C GLN A 448 20.76 18.52 -4.08
N ALA A 449 21.03 18.56 -5.38
CA ALA A 449 20.63 17.50 -6.28
C ALA A 449 21.26 16.15 -5.85
N PRO A 450 20.56 15.02 -6.00
CA PRO A 450 21.15 13.70 -5.76
C PRO A 450 22.42 13.50 -6.58
N THR A 451 23.46 12.89 -5.98
CA THR A 451 24.74 12.64 -6.68
C THR A 451 24.94 11.15 -6.90
N GLY A 452 25.72 10.79 -7.93
CA GLY A 452 26.01 9.40 -8.25
C GLY A 452 24.79 8.61 -8.74
N LEU A 453 23.77 9.29 -9.30
CA LEU A 453 22.58 8.62 -9.81
C LEU A 453 22.93 7.67 -10.96
N SER A 454 22.53 6.41 -10.80
CA SER A 454 22.76 5.37 -11.80
C SER A 454 21.60 4.35 -11.81
N VAL A 455 21.43 3.68 -12.95
CA VAL A 455 20.58 2.49 -13.05
C VAL A 455 21.47 1.28 -12.72
N VAL A 456 21.30 0.70 -11.53
CA VAL A 456 22.13 -0.44 -11.06
C VAL A 456 21.60 -1.78 -11.51
N LYS A 457 20.32 -1.86 -11.88
CA LYS A 457 19.68 -3.06 -12.43
C LYS A 457 18.55 -2.65 -13.37
N GLN A 458 18.42 -3.38 -14.46
CA GLN A 458 17.28 -3.25 -15.37
C GLN A 458 16.87 -4.63 -15.90
N SER A 459 15.60 -4.79 -16.21
CA SER A 459 15.04 -5.97 -16.85
C SER A 459 13.97 -5.52 -17.84
N LEU A 460 14.16 -5.86 -19.09
CA LEU A 460 13.20 -5.51 -20.16
C LEU A 460 12.09 -6.56 -20.17
N LYS A 461 10.85 -6.15 -19.95
CA LYS A 461 9.67 -7.01 -20.09
C LYS A 461 9.29 -7.19 -21.56
N ASN A 462 9.41 -6.13 -22.33
CA ASN A 462 9.15 -6.07 -23.77
C ASN A 462 9.78 -4.78 -24.32
N ALA A 463 9.53 -4.47 -25.60
CA ALA A 463 10.06 -3.27 -26.24
C ALA A 463 9.52 -1.93 -25.67
N GLN A 464 8.53 -1.95 -24.79
CA GLN A 464 7.87 -0.76 -24.24
C GLN A 464 7.85 -0.68 -22.73
N GLU A 465 8.14 -1.79 -22.03
CA GLU A 465 8.11 -1.86 -20.58
C GLU A 465 9.37 -2.50 -20.02
N ALA A 466 9.91 -1.89 -19.00
CA ALA A 466 11.07 -2.37 -18.25
C ALA A 466 10.83 -2.22 -16.75
N GLU A 467 11.55 -3.01 -15.97
CA GLU A 467 11.81 -2.77 -14.56
C GLU A 467 13.19 -2.16 -14.41
N ALA A 468 13.37 -1.30 -13.43
CA ALA A 468 14.68 -0.73 -13.14
C ALA A 468 14.88 -0.54 -11.63
N VAL A 469 16.13 -0.53 -11.20
CA VAL A 469 16.53 -0.08 -9.87
C VAL A 469 17.48 1.08 -10.06
N VAL A 470 17.13 2.23 -9.51
CA VAL A 470 18.00 3.41 -9.47
C VAL A 470 18.64 3.54 -8.10
N GLN A 471 19.87 4.00 -8.07
CA GLN A 471 20.63 4.25 -6.85
C GLN A 471 21.37 5.57 -6.94
N PHE A 472 21.47 6.29 -5.84
CA PHE A 472 22.17 7.57 -5.71
C PHE A 472 22.63 7.79 -4.27
N ALA A 473 23.48 8.79 -4.05
CA ALA A 473 23.81 9.23 -2.70
C ALA A 473 22.67 10.07 -2.13
N GLY A 474 22.18 9.69 -0.96
CA GLY A 474 21.12 10.41 -0.24
C GLY A 474 21.61 11.78 0.26
N ASN A 475 20.68 12.68 0.52
CA ASN A 475 20.89 14.00 1.06
C ASN A 475 20.13 14.15 2.40
N GLN A 476 20.82 14.61 3.46
CA GLN A 476 20.21 14.78 4.79
C GLN A 476 19.16 15.90 4.85
N ASP A 477 19.22 16.88 3.92
CA ASP A 477 18.24 17.96 3.80
C ASP A 477 17.01 17.56 2.98
N ALA A 478 17.05 16.42 2.31
CA ALA A 478 15.91 15.85 1.60
C ALA A 478 14.93 15.21 2.59
N ASP A 479 13.65 15.42 2.33
CA ASP A 479 12.53 14.73 2.97
C ASP A 479 12.18 13.46 2.21
N PHE A 480 12.11 13.55 0.88
CA PHE A 480 11.91 12.43 -0.03
C PHE A 480 12.43 12.79 -1.43
N TYR A 481 12.35 11.83 -2.35
CA TYR A 481 12.77 11.96 -3.74
C TYR A 481 11.61 11.66 -4.68
N GLU A 482 11.47 12.43 -5.72
CA GLU A 482 10.56 12.21 -6.84
C GLU A 482 11.35 11.63 -8.02
N VAL A 483 10.89 10.50 -8.58
CA VAL A 483 11.51 9.82 -9.71
C VAL A 483 10.63 9.94 -10.94
N TYR A 484 11.20 10.36 -12.05
CA TYR A 484 10.47 10.60 -13.30
C TYR A 484 11.09 9.82 -14.45
N GLU A 485 10.26 9.43 -15.41
CA GLU A 485 10.67 8.96 -16.72
C GLU A 485 10.37 10.01 -17.79
N LYS A 486 11.22 10.05 -18.82
CA LYS A 486 10.96 10.87 -19.99
C LYS A 486 10.05 10.12 -20.97
N ASN A 487 8.94 10.76 -21.36
CA ASN A 487 7.99 10.24 -22.33
C ASN A 487 7.73 11.31 -23.41
N GLY A 488 8.38 11.18 -24.55
CA GLY A 488 8.46 12.25 -25.54
C GLY A 488 9.21 13.47 -24.97
N ASP A 489 8.61 14.64 -25.07
CA ASP A 489 9.18 15.89 -24.52
C ASP A 489 8.84 16.12 -23.05
N ASN A 490 7.97 15.29 -22.46
CA ASN A 490 7.47 15.47 -21.10
C ASN A 490 8.12 14.51 -20.10
N TRP A 491 8.20 14.97 -18.85
CA TRP A 491 8.56 14.14 -17.72
C TRP A 491 7.32 13.66 -16.98
N ARG A 492 7.20 12.37 -16.79
CA ARG A 492 6.10 11.73 -16.04
C ARG A 492 6.62 11.17 -14.71
N LEU A 493 5.98 11.51 -13.60
CA LEU A 493 6.32 10.96 -12.29
C LEU A 493 6.04 9.46 -12.27
N LEU A 494 7.03 8.68 -11.86
CA LEU A 494 6.91 7.25 -11.60
C LEU A 494 6.52 6.98 -10.16
N THR A 495 7.30 7.54 -9.21
CA THR A 495 7.15 7.29 -7.79
C THR A 495 7.75 8.41 -6.95
N GLY A 496 7.35 8.47 -5.67
CA GLY A 496 8.06 9.15 -4.59
C GLY A 496 8.66 8.12 -3.62
N SER A 497 9.80 8.43 -3.01
CA SER A 497 10.45 7.54 -2.04
C SER A 497 11.36 8.30 -1.08
N SER A 498 11.41 7.88 0.18
CA SER A 498 12.41 8.35 1.17
C SER A 498 13.78 7.69 1.00
N ALA A 499 13.84 6.55 0.28
CA ALA A 499 15.07 5.78 0.08
C ALA A 499 15.91 6.32 -1.09
N SER A 500 17.22 6.06 -1.04
CA SER A 500 18.19 6.37 -2.11
C SER A 500 18.47 5.21 -3.07
N THR A 501 17.87 4.05 -2.82
CA THR A 501 17.80 2.91 -3.74
C THR A 501 16.33 2.61 -3.98
N ILE A 502 15.87 2.78 -5.23
CA ILE A 502 14.44 2.78 -5.56
C ILE A 502 14.17 1.78 -6.67
N TYR A 503 13.27 0.84 -6.40
CA TYR A 503 12.75 -0.07 -7.40
C TYR A 503 11.61 0.58 -8.19
N LEU A 504 11.71 0.52 -9.49
CA LEU A 504 10.72 1.01 -10.45
C LEU A 504 10.10 -0.21 -11.16
N PRO A 505 8.92 -0.66 -10.73
CA PRO A 505 8.30 -1.87 -11.26
C PRO A 505 7.82 -1.72 -12.71
N LYS A 506 7.67 -0.48 -13.16
CA LYS A 506 7.25 -0.17 -14.53
C LYS A 506 7.84 1.15 -14.99
N VAL A 507 8.79 1.07 -15.91
CA VAL A 507 9.27 2.19 -16.72
C VAL A 507 8.76 1.95 -18.13
N SER A 508 8.16 2.96 -18.75
CA SER A 508 7.48 2.79 -20.03
C SER A 508 7.99 3.79 -21.06
N ARG A 509 8.00 3.39 -22.33
CA ARG A 509 8.24 4.31 -23.44
C ARG A 509 7.07 4.30 -24.43
N SER A 510 6.91 5.44 -25.13
CA SER A 510 5.89 5.58 -26.14
C SER A 510 6.03 4.53 -27.26
N ALA A 511 4.91 4.05 -27.79
CA ALA A 511 4.88 3.19 -28.98
C ALA A 511 5.54 3.86 -30.19
N ASN A 512 5.59 5.19 -30.22
CA ASN A 512 6.20 5.99 -31.29
C ASN A 512 7.65 6.44 -30.99
N ALA A 513 8.25 5.93 -29.89
CA ALA A 513 9.64 6.28 -29.55
C ALA A 513 10.59 5.79 -30.64
N THR A 514 11.43 6.66 -31.15
CA THR A 514 12.41 6.37 -32.21
C THR A 514 13.80 6.03 -31.68
N GLY A 515 14.06 6.35 -30.40
CA GLY A 515 15.35 6.12 -29.74
C GLY A 515 15.37 4.83 -28.93
N THR A 516 16.58 4.39 -28.60
CA THR A 516 16.82 3.22 -27.73
C THR A 516 17.15 3.59 -26.30
N THR A 517 17.29 4.89 -25.99
CA THR A 517 17.66 5.37 -24.65
C THR A 517 16.42 5.81 -23.87
N GLN A 518 16.30 5.34 -22.63
CA GLN A 518 15.33 5.82 -21.65
C GLN A 518 16.03 6.77 -20.68
N GLU A 519 15.57 8.00 -20.62
CA GLU A 519 16.03 8.93 -19.61
C GLU A 519 15.16 8.84 -18.35
N LEU A 520 15.82 8.88 -17.21
CA LEU A 520 15.23 9.00 -15.87
C LEU A 520 15.81 10.22 -15.18
N LYS A 521 15.01 10.88 -14.34
CA LYS A 521 15.51 11.92 -13.45
C LYS A 521 15.03 11.73 -12.03
N VAL A 522 15.82 12.19 -11.08
CA VAL A 522 15.50 12.22 -9.65
C VAL A 522 15.64 13.65 -9.15
N VAL A 523 14.62 14.10 -8.42
CA VAL A 523 14.57 15.42 -7.77
C VAL A 523 14.45 15.20 -6.28
N ALA A 524 15.30 15.82 -5.47
CA ALA A 524 15.15 15.83 -4.02
C ALA A 524 14.13 16.90 -3.60
N VAL A 525 13.17 16.53 -2.76
CA VAL A 525 12.25 17.45 -2.10
C VAL A 525 12.75 17.69 -0.68
N GLY A 526 13.06 18.93 -0.34
CA GLY A 526 13.63 19.28 0.97
C GLY A 526 12.60 19.30 2.09
N LYS A 527 13.07 19.21 3.33
CA LYS A 527 12.24 19.36 4.55
C LYS A 527 11.54 20.73 4.60
N ASN A 528 12.03 21.70 3.85
CA ASN A 528 11.41 23.02 3.64
C ASN A 528 10.45 23.06 2.44
N GLY A 529 10.14 21.93 1.81
CA GLY A 529 9.25 21.82 0.68
C GLY A 529 9.78 22.33 -0.68
N LEU A 530 11.06 22.73 -0.74
CA LEU A 530 11.70 23.16 -1.98
C LEU A 530 12.27 21.96 -2.75
N ARG A 531 12.27 22.05 -4.08
CA ARG A 531 12.81 21.01 -4.96
C ARG A 531 14.24 21.38 -5.42
N SER A 532 15.11 20.38 -5.44
CA SER A 532 16.46 20.49 -6.00
C SER A 532 16.44 20.61 -7.52
N GLU A 533 17.59 20.97 -8.09
CA GLU A 533 17.87 20.63 -9.48
C GLU A 533 17.78 19.11 -9.67
N ALA A 534 17.45 18.69 -10.91
CA ALA A 534 17.32 17.29 -11.23
C ALA A 534 18.68 16.62 -11.46
N ALA A 535 18.91 15.47 -10.86
CA ALA A 535 19.92 14.53 -11.34
C ALA A 535 19.31 13.65 -12.43
N THR A 536 20.08 13.38 -13.50
CA THR A 536 19.62 12.57 -14.63
C THR A 536 20.49 11.34 -14.84
N THR A 537 19.88 10.26 -15.30
CA THR A 537 20.53 9.03 -15.74
C THR A 537 19.76 8.42 -16.90
N SER A 538 20.31 7.40 -17.50
CA SER A 538 19.61 6.67 -18.56
C SER A 538 20.00 5.21 -18.60
N PHE A 539 19.15 4.41 -19.22
CA PHE A 539 19.48 3.06 -19.64
C PHE A 539 19.10 2.83 -21.10
N ASN A 540 19.66 1.79 -21.69
CA ASN A 540 19.40 1.47 -23.07
C ASN A 540 18.43 0.30 -23.17
N TRP A 541 17.36 0.45 -23.97
CA TRP A 541 16.42 -0.63 -24.28
C TRP A 541 17.06 -1.74 -25.11
N GLY A 542 18.24 -1.50 -25.73
CA GLY A 542 18.88 -2.45 -26.62
C GLY A 542 18.15 -2.69 -27.93
N MET A 543 16.99 -2.07 -28.11
CA MET A 543 16.13 -2.21 -29.30
C MET A 543 15.25 -0.98 -29.50
N THR A 544 14.82 -0.75 -30.72
CA THR A 544 13.74 0.22 -31.04
C THR A 544 12.39 -0.40 -30.65
N VAL A 545 11.33 0.42 -30.62
CA VAL A 545 9.95 -0.09 -30.35
C VAL A 545 9.49 -1.03 -31.47
N GLN A 546 10.00 -0.80 -32.68
CA GLN A 546 9.71 -1.62 -33.85
C GLN A 546 10.61 -2.86 -33.94
N ASP A 547 11.68 -2.93 -33.15
CA ASP A 547 12.60 -4.04 -33.17
C ASP A 547 11.99 -5.25 -32.42
N THR A 548 11.82 -6.33 -33.16
CA THR A 548 11.14 -7.54 -32.69
C THR A 548 12.10 -8.71 -32.49
N THR A 549 13.39 -8.43 -32.39
CA THR A 549 14.43 -9.48 -32.29
C THR A 549 14.37 -10.26 -30.97
N LEU A 550 13.78 -9.70 -29.92
CA LEU A 550 13.44 -10.50 -28.73
C LEU A 550 12.18 -11.31 -28.99
N PRO A 551 12.24 -12.64 -28.89
CA PRO A 551 11.04 -13.47 -29.00
C PRO A 551 10.06 -13.03 -27.89
N ARG A 552 8.87 -12.59 -28.29
CA ARG A 552 7.78 -12.26 -27.35
C ARG A 552 7.00 -13.53 -27.10
N PRO A 553 6.91 -14.02 -25.84
CA PRO A 553 6.01 -15.14 -25.55
C PRO A 553 4.57 -14.68 -25.78
N LEU A 554 3.82 -15.53 -26.48
CA LEU A 554 2.37 -15.35 -26.57
C LEU A 554 1.76 -15.37 -25.16
N ALA A 555 0.71 -14.61 -24.96
CA ALA A 555 0.04 -14.57 -23.67
C ALA A 555 -0.77 -15.84 -23.36
N GLU A 556 -1.04 -16.67 -24.38
CA GLU A 556 -1.87 -17.86 -24.24
C GLU A 556 -0.99 -19.08 -23.89
N ASN A 557 -1.34 -19.77 -22.80
CA ASN A 557 -0.77 -21.06 -22.47
C ASN A 557 -1.24 -22.10 -23.50
N ILE A 558 -0.30 -22.74 -24.20
CA ILE A 558 -0.60 -23.70 -25.28
C ILE A 558 -0.66 -25.16 -24.80
N VAL A 559 -0.49 -25.41 -23.51
CA VAL A 559 -0.52 -26.77 -22.94
C VAL A 559 -1.95 -27.31 -22.75
N PRO A 560 -2.96 -26.51 -22.37
CA PRO A 560 -4.33 -27.03 -22.29
C PRO A 560 -4.79 -27.65 -23.61
N GLY A 561 -5.30 -28.89 -23.53
CA GLY A 561 -5.66 -29.72 -24.68
C GLY A 561 -4.55 -30.62 -25.20
N ALA A 562 -3.36 -30.58 -24.60
CA ALA A 562 -2.31 -31.56 -24.88
C ALA A 562 -2.72 -32.97 -24.41
N THR A 563 -2.26 -33.99 -25.10
CA THR A 563 -2.48 -35.40 -24.72
C THR A 563 -1.25 -35.98 -24.06
N VAL A 564 -1.45 -36.73 -22.99
CA VAL A 564 -0.38 -37.51 -22.36
C VAL A 564 -0.05 -38.70 -23.23
N ILE A 565 1.20 -38.80 -23.68
CA ILE A 565 1.71 -39.91 -24.57
C ILE A 565 2.64 -40.86 -23.87
N GLY A 566 3.06 -40.52 -22.65
CA GLY A 566 3.91 -41.36 -21.79
C GLY A 566 4.02 -40.82 -20.37
N SER A 567 4.13 -41.68 -19.39
CA SER A 567 4.39 -41.29 -18.01
C SER A 567 5.04 -42.42 -17.23
N THR A 568 5.97 -42.05 -16.34
CA THR A 568 6.57 -43.02 -15.40
C THR A 568 5.59 -43.33 -14.26
N PHE A 569 4.81 -42.33 -13.81
CA PHE A 569 3.84 -42.47 -12.73
C PHE A 569 2.54 -41.75 -13.08
N PRO A 570 1.58 -42.44 -13.69
CA PRO A 570 0.30 -41.86 -14.09
C PRO A 570 -0.70 -41.69 -12.92
N ASN A 571 -0.23 -41.63 -11.71
CA ASN A 571 -1.04 -41.76 -10.51
C ASN A 571 -2.21 -40.79 -10.46
N THR A 572 -3.30 -41.32 -9.92
CA THR A 572 -4.60 -40.65 -9.85
C THR A 572 -5.26 -40.79 -8.49
N GLU A 573 -4.52 -41.17 -7.44
CA GLU A 573 -5.09 -41.25 -6.10
C GLU A 573 -5.58 -39.87 -5.63
N GLY A 574 -6.81 -39.80 -5.16
CA GLY A 574 -7.42 -38.55 -4.68
C GLY A 574 -7.73 -37.50 -5.75
N GLY A 575 -7.70 -37.86 -7.04
CA GLY A 575 -7.95 -36.93 -8.14
C GLY A 575 -6.74 -36.08 -8.54
N GLU A 576 -5.56 -36.35 -8.00
CA GLU A 576 -4.31 -35.61 -8.26
C GLU A 576 -3.55 -36.20 -9.47
N GLY A 577 -4.20 -36.28 -10.63
CA GLY A 577 -3.65 -36.83 -11.87
C GLY A 577 -2.83 -35.86 -12.70
N ILE A 578 -2.17 -36.37 -13.75
CA ILE A 578 -1.34 -35.57 -14.68
C ILE A 578 -2.17 -34.45 -15.33
N GLU A 579 -3.44 -34.69 -15.59
CA GLU A 579 -4.37 -33.74 -16.22
C GLU A 579 -4.53 -32.47 -15.39
N GLY A 580 -4.41 -32.55 -14.06
CA GLY A 580 -4.47 -31.39 -13.17
C GLY A 580 -3.35 -30.38 -13.46
N MET A 581 -2.15 -30.81 -13.82
CA MET A 581 -1.09 -29.87 -14.20
C MET A 581 -1.14 -29.37 -15.65
N LEU A 582 -2.03 -29.92 -16.49
CA LEU A 582 -2.12 -29.56 -17.91
C LEU A 582 -3.33 -28.67 -18.23
N ASN A 583 -4.25 -28.46 -17.28
CA ASN A 583 -5.48 -27.73 -17.48
C ASN A 583 -5.31 -26.19 -17.46
N GLY A 584 -4.18 -25.69 -16.94
CA GLY A 584 -3.87 -24.25 -16.88
C GLY A 584 -4.53 -23.50 -15.72
N THR A 585 -5.16 -24.21 -14.75
CA THR A 585 -5.86 -23.65 -13.59
C THR A 585 -5.26 -24.10 -12.26
N ILE A 586 -5.62 -23.43 -11.18
CA ILE A 586 -5.39 -23.88 -9.79
C ILE A 586 -6.70 -23.62 -9.05
N THR A 587 -7.57 -24.60 -8.98
CA THR A 587 -8.91 -24.45 -8.38
C THR A 587 -9.00 -25.03 -6.99
N SER A 588 -8.10 -25.92 -6.62
CA SER A 588 -8.04 -26.57 -5.29
C SER A 588 -6.65 -27.18 -5.04
N LEU A 589 -6.41 -27.63 -3.82
CA LEU A 589 -5.18 -28.36 -3.46
C LEU A 589 -5.01 -29.69 -4.22
N SER A 590 -6.06 -30.27 -4.77
CA SER A 590 -6.01 -31.48 -5.59
C SER A 590 -5.87 -31.20 -7.10
N ASP A 591 -5.93 -29.95 -7.53
CA ASP A 591 -5.78 -29.56 -8.94
C ASP A 591 -4.29 -29.52 -9.33
N LYS A 592 -3.65 -30.69 -9.28
CA LYS A 592 -2.21 -30.87 -9.53
C LYS A 592 -1.89 -32.29 -9.96
N TRP A 593 -0.70 -32.50 -10.48
CA TRP A 593 -0.06 -33.82 -10.54
C TRP A 593 0.68 -34.13 -9.24
N SER A 594 0.32 -35.22 -8.57
CA SER A 594 1.04 -35.77 -7.42
C SER A 594 1.37 -37.24 -7.66
N SER A 595 2.66 -37.59 -7.67
CA SER A 595 3.09 -38.93 -8.10
C SER A 595 3.35 -39.91 -6.93
N GLY A 596 3.48 -39.43 -5.71
CA GLY A 596 3.95 -40.25 -4.58
C GLY A 596 5.41 -40.69 -4.68
N GLN A 597 6.17 -40.17 -5.64
CA GLN A 597 7.58 -40.47 -5.89
C GLN A 597 8.39 -39.18 -5.97
N LEU A 598 9.71 -39.30 -5.75
CA LEU A 598 10.62 -38.12 -5.82
C LEU A 598 11.08 -37.78 -7.25
N SER A 599 11.04 -38.72 -8.16
CA SER A 599 11.46 -38.55 -9.55
C SER A 599 10.49 -39.19 -10.52
N GLY A 600 10.43 -38.72 -11.75
CA GLY A 600 9.56 -39.29 -12.78
C GLY A 600 9.49 -38.41 -14.03
N SER A 601 8.85 -38.90 -15.06
CA SER A 601 8.69 -38.19 -16.34
C SER A 601 7.26 -38.21 -16.80
N VAL A 602 6.84 -37.14 -17.45
CA VAL A 602 5.58 -37.02 -18.20
C VAL A 602 5.90 -36.52 -19.59
N ASP A 603 5.38 -37.23 -20.59
CA ASP A 603 5.47 -36.89 -22.02
C ASP A 603 4.10 -36.41 -22.48
N ILE A 604 4.07 -35.29 -23.11
CA ILE A 604 2.85 -34.69 -23.68
C ILE A 604 3.00 -34.42 -25.17
N ARG A 605 1.90 -34.49 -25.88
CA ARG A 605 1.78 -34.09 -27.28
C ARG A 605 0.84 -32.88 -27.39
N LEU A 606 1.36 -31.75 -27.82
CA LEU A 606 0.58 -30.57 -28.13
C LEU A 606 -0.39 -30.84 -29.29
N THR A 607 -1.47 -30.09 -29.39
CA THR A 607 -2.48 -30.25 -30.44
C THR A 607 -1.89 -30.17 -31.87
N GLN A 608 -0.77 -29.46 -32.01
CA GLN A 608 0.02 -29.37 -33.24
C GLN A 608 1.45 -28.96 -32.89
N PRO A 609 2.45 -29.06 -33.80
CA PRO A 609 3.78 -28.52 -33.56
C PRO A 609 3.68 -27.01 -33.24
N ARG A 610 4.34 -26.59 -32.18
CA ARG A 610 4.39 -25.19 -31.69
C ARG A 610 5.82 -24.74 -31.48
N ARG A 611 6.08 -23.48 -31.78
CA ARG A 611 7.41 -22.86 -31.60
C ARG A 611 7.49 -22.24 -30.21
N VAL A 612 7.90 -23.05 -29.21
CA VAL A 612 7.94 -22.67 -27.79
C VAL A 612 9.15 -21.79 -27.49
N VAL A 613 8.95 -20.73 -26.76
CA VAL A 613 10.01 -19.81 -26.31
C VAL A 613 10.06 -19.64 -24.79
N ARG A 614 8.93 -19.86 -24.10
CA ARG A 614 8.82 -19.67 -22.66
C ARG A 614 8.17 -20.89 -22.01
N TRP A 615 8.71 -21.28 -20.88
CA TRP A 615 8.27 -22.40 -20.07
C TRP A 615 8.05 -21.97 -18.65
N VAL A 616 6.87 -22.18 -18.10
CA VAL A 616 6.48 -21.81 -16.73
C VAL A 616 5.94 -23.03 -16.01
N MET A 617 6.41 -23.25 -14.78
CA MET A 617 5.93 -24.30 -13.91
C MET A 617 5.42 -23.71 -12.61
N ASP A 618 4.20 -24.08 -12.22
CA ASP A 618 3.65 -23.77 -10.90
C ASP A 618 3.88 -24.99 -9.99
N HIS A 619 4.72 -24.81 -8.98
CA HIS A 619 5.09 -25.87 -8.02
C HIS A 619 4.14 -25.87 -6.81
N ALA A 620 4.39 -26.69 -5.82
CA ALA A 620 3.59 -26.86 -4.60
C ALA A 620 3.19 -25.54 -3.94
N GLY A 621 4.14 -24.62 -3.79
CA GLY A 621 3.88 -23.31 -3.16
C GLY A 621 2.92 -22.41 -3.95
N ALA A 622 2.86 -22.54 -5.27
CA ALA A 622 1.89 -21.80 -6.08
C ALA A 622 0.44 -22.25 -5.82
N GLY A 623 0.25 -23.51 -5.44
CA GLY A 623 -1.04 -24.07 -5.03
C GLY A 623 -1.35 -23.94 -3.54
N GLY A 624 -0.47 -23.31 -2.77
CA GLY A 624 -0.67 -23.08 -1.32
C GLY A 624 -0.03 -24.14 -0.40
N GLU A 625 0.77 -25.06 -0.94
CA GLU A 625 1.47 -26.06 -0.13
C GLU A 625 2.91 -25.59 0.17
N SER A 626 3.35 -25.69 1.44
CA SER A 626 4.73 -25.32 1.84
C SER A 626 5.12 -23.88 1.42
N VAL A 627 4.18 -22.93 1.59
CA VAL A 627 4.32 -21.53 1.12
C VAL A 627 5.45 -20.81 1.82
N ASN A 628 5.70 -21.12 3.10
CA ASN A 628 6.67 -20.38 3.92
C ASN A 628 8.12 -20.87 3.72
N ASP A 629 8.32 -22.13 3.32
CA ASP A 629 9.63 -22.76 3.27
C ASP A 629 10.02 -23.29 1.87
N GLY A 630 9.04 -23.46 0.97
CA GLY A 630 9.24 -23.97 -0.38
C GLY A 630 9.78 -25.43 -0.42
N LEU A 631 9.71 -26.14 0.70
CA LEU A 631 10.30 -27.50 0.81
C LEU A 631 9.65 -28.51 -0.12
N MET A 632 8.35 -28.34 -0.43
CA MET A 632 7.61 -29.22 -1.34
C MET A 632 7.73 -28.82 -2.81
N ASN A 633 8.40 -27.72 -3.13
CA ASN A 633 8.60 -27.30 -4.53
C ASN A 633 9.57 -28.25 -5.25
N THR A 634 9.29 -28.52 -6.52
CA THR A 634 10.16 -29.35 -7.38
C THR A 634 11.55 -28.73 -7.48
N LYS A 635 12.57 -29.47 -7.08
CA LYS A 635 13.94 -28.96 -6.92
C LYS A 635 14.77 -29.02 -8.18
N ASP A 636 14.90 -30.24 -8.77
CA ASP A 636 15.72 -30.46 -9.95
C ASP A 636 14.89 -31.12 -11.03
N PHE A 637 14.80 -30.51 -12.21
CA PHE A 637 13.97 -30.99 -13.30
C PHE A 637 14.41 -30.43 -14.64
N ASP A 638 14.08 -31.13 -15.73
CA ASP A 638 14.48 -30.84 -17.09
C ASP A 638 13.30 -30.84 -18.04
N LEU A 639 13.33 -29.96 -19.02
CA LEU A 639 12.44 -29.96 -20.18
C LEU A 639 13.16 -30.51 -21.40
N TYR A 640 12.56 -31.52 -22.04
CA TYR A 640 13.02 -32.06 -23.30
C TYR A 640 11.96 -31.85 -24.39
N TYR A 641 12.40 -31.83 -25.62
CA TYR A 641 11.56 -31.86 -26.81
C TYR A 641 11.98 -33.00 -27.72
N LYS A 642 11.04 -33.51 -28.49
CA LYS A 642 11.33 -34.51 -29.50
C LYS A 642 11.65 -33.81 -30.81
N ASP A 643 12.87 -34.02 -31.32
CA ASP A 643 13.33 -33.44 -32.58
C ASP A 643 12.80 -34.19 -33.81
N THR A 644 13.02 -33.64 -34.97
CA THR A 644 12.61 -34.21 -36.26
C THR A 644 13.23 -35.58 -36.55
N ASP A 645 14.36 -35.92 -35.91
CA ASP A 645 14.98 -37.24 -35.96
C ASP A 645 14.32 -38.30 -35.05
N GLY A 646 13.34 -37.88 -34.26
CA GLY A 646 12.60 -38.74 -33.33
C GLY A 646 13.28 -38.89 -31.96
N GLU A 647 14.40 -38.22 -31.72
CA GLU A 647 15.16 -38.29 -30.48
C GLU A 647 14.79 -37.19 -29.48
N TRP A 648 14.84 -37.51 -28.17
CA TRP A 648 14.65 -36.53 -27.13
C TRP A 648 15.92 -35.68 -26.96
N LYS A 649 15.76 -34.38 -27.08
CA LYS A 649 16.81 -33.36 -26.87
C LYS A 649 16.48 -32.45 -25.72
N LEU A 650 17.49 -32.11 -24.92
CA LEU A 650 17.37 -31.22 -23.80
C LEU A 650 17.05 -29.79 -24.29
N ALA A 651 15.92 -29.21 -23.82
CA ALA A 651 15.56 -27.84 -24.06
C ALA A 651 16.08 -26.91 -22.95
N LYS A 652 15.89 -27.32 -21.69
CA LYS A 652 16.33 -26.54 -20.52
C LYS A 652 16.46 -27.44 -19.30
N GLU A 653 17.43 -27.12 -18.43
CA GLU A 653 17.58 -27.72 -17.12
C GLU A 653 17.35 -26.70 -16.00
N VAL A 654 16.82 -27.18 -14.87
CA VAL A 654 16.63 -26.40 -13.63
C VAL A 654 17.21 -27.19 -12.48
N ARG A 655 18.05 -26.57 -11.68
CA ARG A 655 18.70 -27.17 -10.51
C ARG A 655 18.52 -26.29 -9.27
N GLY A 656 18.29 -26.92 -8.10
CA GLY A 656 18.22 -26.23 -6.81
C GLY A 656 17.05 -25.28 -6.66
N ASN A 657 15.96 -25.47 -7.42
CA ASN A 657 14.81 -24.58 -7.36
C ASN A 657 14.16 -24.61 -5.97
N LYS A 658 13.82 -23.43 -5.47
CA LYS A 658 12.99 -23.20 -4.26
C LYS A 658 11.79 -22.29 -4.53
N ALA A 659 11.73 -21.70 -5.72
CA ALA A 659 10.65 -20.80 -6.11
C ALA A 659 9.31 -21.55 -6.26
N HIS A 660 8.22 -20.89 -5.92
CA HIS A 660 6.87 -21.41 -6.11
C HIS A 660 6.48 -21.47 -7.58
N VAL A 661 7.02 -20.56 -8.37
CA VAL A 661 6.84 -20.50 -9.82
C VAL A 661 8.21 -20.36 -10.46
N THR A 662 8.52 -21.22 -11.43
CA THR A 662 9.68 -21.04 -12.32
C THR A 662 9.19 -20.51 -13.65
N ASP A 663 9.75 -19.39 -14.09
CA ASP A 663 9.41 -18.71 -15.34
C ASP A 663 10.68 -18.55 -16.18
N ILE A 664 10.77 -19.30 -17.27
CA ILE A 664 12.01 -19.50 -18.01
C ILE A 664 11.79 -19.17 -19.48
N THR A 665 12.58 -18.24 -20.00
CA THR A 665 12.72 -18.05 -21.44
C THR A 665 13.78 -19.04 -21.95
N LEU A 666 13.44 -19.83 -22.99
CA LEU A 666 14.37 -20.74 -23.64
C LEU A 666 15.47 -19.95 -24.37
N ASP A 667 16.67 -20.49 -24.40
CA ASP A 667 17.82 -19.81 -25.02
C ASP A 667 17.62 -19.54 -26.52
N LYS A 668 16.80 -20.36 -27.17
CA LYS A 668 16.28 -20.19 -28.53
C LYS A 668 14.88 -20.80 -28.62
N PRO A 669 13.98 -20.28 -29.50
CA PRO A 669 12.71 -20.90 -29.74
C PRO A 669 12.88 -22.33 -30.33
N ILE A 670 12.06 -23.27 -29.86
CA ILE A 670 12.12 -24.69 -30.27
C ILE A 670 10.76 -25.06 -30.85
N THR A 671 10.73 -25.49 -32.09
CA THR A 671 9.52 -26.01 -32.74
C THR A 671 9.43 -27.51 -32.52
N ALA A 672 8.45 -27.96 -31.73
CA ALA A 672 8.18 -29.36 -31.46
C ALA A 672 6.71 -29.58 -31.13
N GLN A 673 6.24 -30.82 -31.30
CA GLN A 673 4.91 -31.24 -30.88
C GLN A 673 4.96 -32.03 -29.57
N ASP A 674 5.99 -32.90 -29.41
CA ASP A 674 6.17 -33.78 -28.27
C ASP A 674 7.17 -33.15 -27.28
N TRP A 675 6.77 -33.08 -26.02
CA TRP A 675 7.58 -32.53 -24.93
C TRP A 675 7.62 -33.48 -23.75
N ARG A 676 8.72 -33.49 -23.04
CA ARG A 676 8.92 -34.29 -21.81
C ARG A 676 9.33 -33.39 -20.67
N LEU A 677 8.58 -33.46 -19.58
CA LEU A 677 9.02 -33.01 -18.27
C LEU A 677 9.69 -34.19 -17.56
N HIS A 678 10.95 -34.06 -17.18
CA HIS A 678 11.68 -35.02 -16.40
C HIS A 678 12.03 -34.44 -15.04
N VAL A 679 11.37 -34.91 -13.99
CA VAL A 679 11.67 -34.55 -12.60
C VAL A 679 12.75 -35.47 -12.05
N ILE A 680 13.88 -34.89 -11.63
CA ILE A 680 15.03 -35.60 -11.07
C ILE A 680 14.86 -35.68 -9.55
N THR A 681 14.49 -34.57 -8.91
CA THR A 681 14.23 -34.50 -7.47
C THR A 681 13.07 -33.55 -7.21
N SER A 682 12.03 -34.09 -6.58
CA SER A 682 10.76 -33.33 -6.45
C SER A 682 10.66 -32.43 -5.23
N ASP A 683 11.53 -32.54 -4.23
CA ASP A 683 11.43 -31.75 -3.01
C ASP A 683 12.78 -31.31 -2.45
N ASN A 684 12.73 -30.37 -1.52
CA ASN A 684 13.89 -29.78 -0.86
C ASN A 684 14.12 -30.34 0.56
N GLY A 685 13.62 -31.55 0.85
CA GLY A 685 13.89 -32.24 2.13
C GLY A 685 12.67 -32.45 3.01
N THR A 686 11.46 -32.51 2.47
CA THR A 686 10.27 -32.87 3.25
C THR A 686 10.22 -34.39 3.53
N PRO A 687 9.55 -34.82 4.62
CA PRO A 687 9.25 -36.21 4.83
C PRO A 687 8.20 -36.78 3.84
N TRP A 688 7.48 -35.90 3.14
CA TRP A 688 6.40 -36.22 2.21
C TRP A 688 6.93 -36.34 0.78
N LYS A 689 7.33 -37.53 0.41
CA LYS A 689 7.94 -37.83 -0.89
C LYS A 689 6.90 -37.86 -2.00
N ALA A 690 6.77 -36.78 -2.76
CA ALA A 690 5.90 -36.68 -3.93
C ALA A 690 6.35 -35.58 -4.89
N ILE A 691 6.11 -35.79 -6.19
CA ILE A 691 6.08 -34.69 -7.14
C ILE A 691 4.77 -33.94 -6.93
N ARG A 692 4.80 -32.60 -6.85
CA ARG A 692 3.64 -31.72 -6.74
C ARG A 692 3.78 -30.59 -7.71
N ILE A 693 3.07 -30.68 -8.83
CA ILE A 693 3.10 -29.67 -9.88
C ILE A 693 1.65 -29.29 -10.22
N TYR A 694 1.32 -28.01 -10.03
CA TYR A 694 -0.01 -27.47 -10.27
C TYR A 694 -0.23 -27.09 -11.74
N ASN A 695 0.77 -26.51 -12.42
CA ASN A 695 0.68 -26.24 -13.84
C ASN A 695 2.02 -26.43 -14.53
N TRP A 696 1.96 -27.00 -15.73
CA TRP A 696 2.96 -26.95 -16.76
C TRP A 696 2.43 -26.05 -17.88
N LYS A 697 3.04 -24.88 -18.05
CA LYS A 697 2.62 -23.90 -19.05
C LYS A 697 3.74 -23.68 -20.06
N MET A 698 3.36 -23.52 -21.31
CA MET A 698 4.28 -23.16 -22.39
C MET A 698 3.66 -22.06 -23.24
N TYR A 699 4.52 -21.23 -23.81
CA TYR A 699 4.12 -20.09 -24.62
C TYR A 699 4.93 -20.07 -25.91
N GLU A 700 4.23 -19.74 -27.01
CA GLU A 700 4.85 -19.68 -28.32
C GLU A 700 5.72 -18.45 -28.51
N ALA A 701 6.81 -18.65 -29.26
CA ALA A 701 7.47 -17.57 -29.98
C ALA A 701 6.94 -17.51 -31.41
N LEU A 702 6.90 -16.31 -31.88
CA LEU A 702 6.45 -16.05 -33.23
C LEU A 702 7.63 -15.98 -34.19
N ASP A 703 7.38 -16.30 -35.45
CA ASP A 703 8.38 -16.31 -36.49
C ASP A 703 8.87 -14.88 -36.77
N THR A 704 10.18 -14.64 -36.68
CA THR A 704 10.78 -13.32 -36.90
C THR A 704 10.57 -12.77 -38.33
N GLU A 705 10.26 -13.62 -39.29
CA GLU A 705 9.91 -13.20 -40.65
C GLU A 705 8.50 -12.61 -40.77
N SER A 706 7.70 -12.67 -39.71
CA SER A 706 6.29 -12.27 -39.71
C SER A 706 6.03 -10.87 -39.11
N GLN A 707 7.01 -10.02 -39.03
CA GLN A 707 6.93 -8.70 -38.39
C GLN A 707 5.90 -7.73 -39.01
N ASN A 708 5.32 -8.05 -40.13
CA ASN A 708 4.32 -7.28 -40.84
C ASN A 708 2.98 -8.01 -40.90
N ILE A 709 2.38 -8.32 -39.74
CA ILE A 709 0.96 -8.64 -39.77
C ILE A 709 0.21 -7.38 -40.21
N PRO A 710 -0.55 -7.40 -41.27
CA PRO A 710 -1.40 -6.29 -41.63
C PRO A 710 -2.34 -6.00 -40.47
N MET A 711 -2.22 -4.80 -39.91
CA MET A 711 -3.06 -4.40 -38.80
C MET A 711 -4.47 -4.12 -39.34
N ALA A 712 -5.46 -4.76 -38.80
CA ALA A 712 -6.85 -4.43 -39.09
C ALA A 712 -7.13 -2.95 -38.74
N LYS A 713 -7.81 -2.25 -39.66
CA LYS A 713 -8.32 -0.92 -39.37
C LYS A 713 -9.46 -1.03 -38.36
N VAL A 714 -9.50 -0.18 -37.36
CA VAL A 714 -10.55 -0.20 -36.34
C VAL A 714 -11.29 1.11 -36.31
N ALA A 715 -12.60 1.02 -36.14
CA ALA A 715 -13.50 2.13 -35.87
C ALA A 715 -14.31 1.81 -34.61
N ALA A 716 -14.43 2.79 -33.70
CA ALA A 716 -15.23 2.67 -32.50
C ALA A 716 -16.56 3.43 -32.69
N ARG A 717 -17.62 2.87 -32.16
CA ARG A 717 -18.95 3.47 -32.15
C ARG A 717 -19.52 3.41 -30.74
N SER A 718 -19.92 4.57 -30.21
CA SER A 718 -20.72 4.62 -28.98
C SER A 718 -22.17 4.30 -29.30
N LEU A 719 -22.78 3.39 -28.56
CA LEU A 719 -24.19 3.00 -28.70
C LEU A 719 -25.08 3.67 -27.63
N GLY A 720 -24.52 4.52 -26.78
CA GLY A 720 -25.19 5.06 -25.61
C GLY A 720 -25.21 4.08 -24.43
N ASN A 721 -25.62 4.55 -23.25
CA ASN A 721 -25.69 3.76 -22.02
C ASN A 721 -24.38 2.98 -21.71
N HIS A 722 -23.23 3.64 -21.91
CA HIS A 722 -21.91 3.07 -21.72
C HIS A 722 -21.64 1.79 -22.56
N GLN A 723 -22.33 1.63 -23.68
CA GLN A 723 -22.09 0.55 -24.61
C GLN A 723 -21.24 1.02 -25.79
N VAL A 724 -20.29 0.19 -26.18
CA VAL A 724 -19.36 0.44 -27.28
C VAL A 724 -19.35 -0.74 -28.23
N GLN A 725 -19.26 -0.47 -29.53
CA GLN A 725 -19.01 -1.48 -30.55
C GLN A 725 -17.77 -1.12 -31.35
N LEU A 726 -16.89 -2.08 -31.56
CA LEU A 726 -15.73 -1.95 -32.43
C LEU A 726 -15.98 -2.66 -33.74
N GLY A 727 -15.77 -1.97 -34.84
CA GLY A 727 -15.73 -2.54 -36.20
C GLY A 727 -14.28 -2.62 -36.69
N PHE A 728 -13.89 -3.74 -37.24
CA PHE A 728 -12.58 -4.00 -37.82
C PHE A 728 -12.73 -4.25 -39.30
N SER A 729 -11.95 -3.57 -40.13
CA SER A 729 -11.89 -3.80 -41.57
C SER A 729 -10.50 -4.21 -42.01
N ASP A 730 -10.41 -4.81 -43.19
CA ASP A 730 -9.15 -5.34 -43.74
C ASP A 730 -8.52 -6.43 -42.83
N VAL A 731 -9.32 -7.19 -42.12
CA VAL A 731 -8.85 -8.26 -41.23
C VAL A 731 -8.27 -9.40 -42.09
N PRO A 732 -7.04 -9.85 -41.84
CA PRO A 732 -6.44 -10.94 -42.58
C PRO A 732 -7.19 -12.27 -42.40
N ALA A 733 -7.20 -13.13 -43.45
CA ALA A 733 -7.72 -14.49 -43.30
C ALA A 733 -6.96 -15.29 -42.21
N GLY A 734 -7.68 -16.04 -41.43
CA GLY A 734 -7.14 -16.82 -40.29
C GLY A 734 -6.78 -15.98 -39.05
N ALA A 735 -7.20 -14.72 -39.01
CA ALA A 735 -6.87 -13.85 -37.89
C ALA A 735 -7.78 -14.06 -36.71
N THR A 736 -7.20 -13.86 -35.52
CA THR A 736 -7.89 -13.68 -34.25
C THR A 736 -7.63 -12.25 -33.75
N ILE A 737 -8.69 -11.51 -33.46
CA ILE A 737 -8.61 -10.19 -32.84
C ILE A 737 -9.09 -10.31 -31.40
N THR A 738 -8.27 -9.88 -30.45
CA THR A 738 -8.61 -9.81 -29.03
C THR A 738 -8.71 -8.36 -28.59
N VAL A 739 -9.78 -8.02 -27.87
CA VAL A 739 -10.08 -6.68 -27.37
C VAL A 739 -9.93 -6.66 -25.87
N TYR A 740 -9.38 -5.58 -25.33
CA TYR A 740 -9.07 -5.40 -23.92
C TYR A 740 -9.55 -4.04 -23.42
N ASP A 741 -9.89 -3.97 -22.14
CA ASP A 741 -10.21 -2.71 -21.42
C ASP A 741 -8.97 -1.91 -21.03
N LYS A 742 -7.81 -2.58 -20.88
CA LYS A 742 -6.53 -1.98 -20.52
C LYS A 742 -5.41 -2.47 -21.43
N ALA A 743 -4.40 -1.64 -21.63
CA ALA A 743 -3.25 -1.94 -22.50
C ALA A 743 -2.45 -3.19 -22.06
N ASP A 744 -2.36 -3.41 -20.76
CA ASP A 744 -1.62 -4.49 -20.09
C ASP A 744 -2.49 -5.69 -19.68
N SER A 745 -3.81 -5.64 -19.97
CA SER A 745 -4.73 -6.72 -19.64
C SER A 745 -4.36 -8.01 -20.36
N GLN A 746 -4.37 -9.12 -19.62
CA GLN A 746 -4.19 -10.47 -20.17
C GLN A 746 -5.55 -11.16 -20.43
N THR A 747 -6.64 -10.61 -19.88
CA THR A 747 -7.99 -11.16 -20.09
C THR A 747 -8.72 -10.32 -21.13
N PRO A 748 -9.03 -10.88 -22.30
CA PRO A 748 -9.79 -10.15 -23.32
C PRO A 748 -11.25 -9.98 -22.90
N ILE A 749 -11.83 -8.82 -23.21
CA ILE A 749 -13.28 -8.53 -23.06
C ILE A 749 -14.07 -8.98 -24.29
N ALA A 750 -13.40 -9.17 -25.42
CA ALA A 750 -13.98 -9.78 -26.62
C ALA A 750 -12.90 -10.47 -27.45
N THR A 751 -13.29 -11.54 -28.15
CA THR A 751 -12.44 -12.24 -29.10
C THR A 751 -13.22 -12.48 -30.37
N LEU A 752 -12.65 -12.08 -31.52
CA LEU A 752 -13.20 -12.27 -32.86
C LEU A 752 -12.27 -13.17 -33.65
N LYS A 753 -12.81 -14.13 -34.40
CA LYS A 753 -12.05 -15.01 -35.28
C LYS A 753 -12.64 -14.99 -36.67
N THR A 754 -11.81 -15.09 -37.67
CA THR A 754 -12.22 -15.23 -39.07
C THR A 754 -11.31 -16.19 -39.79
N GLU A 755 -11.92 -17.07 -40.63
CA GLU A 755 -11.17 -17.97 -41.50
C GLU A 755 -10.88 -17.32 -42.84
N THR A 756 -11.77 -16.45 -43.33
CA THR A 756 -11.75 -15.86 -44.67
C THR A 756 -11.23 -14.42 -44.68
N GLY A 757 -11.08 -13.77 -43.52
CA GLY A 757 -10.78 -12.34 -43.45
C GLY A 757 -11.98 -11.44 -43.70
N GLY A 758 -11.72 -10.14 -43.92
CA GLY A 758 -12.75 -9.14 -44.19
C GLY A 758 -13.17 -8.33 -42.98
N ASP A 759 -14.42 -7.89 -42.96
CA ASP A 759 -14.92 -7.00 -41.88
C ASP A 759 -15.52 -7.81 -40.75
N LEU A 760 -15.15 -7.43 -39.51
CA LEU A 760 -15.64 -8.01 -38.26
C LEU A 760 -16.15 -6.91 -37.34
N ALA A 761 -17.06 -7.25 -36.42
CA ALA A 761 -17.49 -6.34 -35.40
C ALA A 761 -17.72 -7.08 -34.07
N THR A 762 -17.43 -6.43 -32.96
CA THR A 762 -17.79 -6.97 -31.64
C THR A 762 -19.30 -6.95 -31.44
N SER A 763 -19.81 -7.81 -30.57
CA SER A 763 -21.10 -7.53 -29.94
C SER A 763 -21.00 -6.23 -29.13
N PRO A 764 -22.11 -5.57 -28.78
CA PRO A 764 -22.05 -4.43 -27.86
C PRO A 764 -21.32 -4.79 -26.57
N LEU A 765 -20.28 -4.05 -26.23
CA LEU A 765 -19.50 -4.18 -25.02
C LEU A 765 -20.05 -3.17 -23.99
N ALA A 766 -20.49 -3.65 -22.83
CA ALA A 766 -21.07 -2.83 -21.78
C ALA A 766 -20.05 -2.54 -20.69
N PHE A 767 -20.04 -1.31 -20.19
CA PHE A 767 -19.13 -0.83 -19.15
C PHE A 767 -19.91 -0.08 -18.06
N ASP A 768 -19.34 -0.01 -16.86
CA ASP A 768 -19.90 0.81 -15.76
C ASP A 768 -19.81 2.32 -16.06
N LYS A 769 -18.78 2.70 -16.80
CA LYS A 769 -18.53 4.06 -17.29
C LYS A 769 -18.08 3.99 -18.75
N GLN A 770 -18.41 5.03 -19.55
CA GLN A 770 -17.92 5.13 -20.91
C GLN A 770 -16.40 5.13 -20.93
N PRO A 771 -15.73 4.12 -21.52
CA PRO A 771 -14.28 4.14 -21.65
C PRO A 771 -13.85 5.23 -22.64
N THR A 772 -12.68 5.80 -22.44
CA THR A 772 -12.06 6.74 -23.38
C THR A 772 -11.22 6.02 -24.44
N LEU A 773 -10.66 4.89 -24.07
CA LEU A 773 -9.81 4.03 -24.89
C LEU A 773 -10.20 2.57 -24.69
N LEU A 774 -10.13 1.80 -25.76
CA LEU A 774 -10.05 0.34 -25.71
C LEU A 774 -8.79 -0.09 -26.48
N TYR A 775 -8.37 -1.32 -26.23
CA TYR A 775 -7.13 -1.85 -26.82
C TYR A 775 -7.42 -3.14 -27.58
N TYR A 776 -6.65 -3.40 -28.63
CA TYR A 776 -6.79 -4.66 -29.37
C TYR A 776 -5.44 -5.16 -29.88
N ARG A 777 -5.41 -6.46 -30.14
CA ARG A 777 -4.29 -7.17 -30.76
C ARG A 777 -4.83 -8.06 -31.87
N THR A 778 -4.07 -8.17 -32.97
CA THR A 778 -4.37 -9.09 -34.06
C THR A 778 -3.35 -10.22 -34.06
N GLN A 779 -3.77 -11.43 -34.18
CA GLN A 779 -2.94 -12.62 -34.27
C GLN A 779 -3.30 -13.44 -35.50
N LEU A 780 -2.31 -13.89 -36.24
CA LEU A 780 -2.41 -14.96 -37.23
C LEU A 780 -1.76 -16.23 -36.68
N LEU A 781 -2.34 -17.39 -36.94
CA LEU A 781 -1.77 -18.66 -36.47
C LEU A 781 -0.33 -18.83 -36.97
N GLY A 782 0.60 -19.12 -36.04
CA GLY A 782 2.04 -19.24 -36.32
C GLY A 782 2.79 -17.94 -36.57
N LYS A 783 2.11 -16.78 -36.39
CA LYS A 783 2.70 -15.45 -36.55
C LYS A 783 2.60 -14.63 -35.28
N GLU A 784 3.46 -13.63 -35.10
CA GLU A 784 3.47 -12.76 -33.94
C GLU A 784 2.16 -12.04 -33.75
N ILE A 785 1.69 -11.96 -32.48
CA ILE A 785 0.63 -11.05 -32.10
C ILE A 785 1.09 -9.63 -32.43
N SER A 786 0.24 -8.86 -33.07
CA SER A 786 0.48 -7.46 -33.31
C SER A 786 0.78 -6.72 -32.00
N ASN A 787 1.40 -5.57 -32.04
CA ASN A 787 1.46 -4.67 -30.91
C ASN A 787 0.04 -4.38 -30.41
N THR A 788 -0.09 -4.11 -29.12
CA THR A 788 -1.33 -3.59 -28.57
C THR A 788 -1.59 -2.22 -29.16
N LEU A 789 -2.70 -2.08 -29.86
CA LEU A 789 -3.16 -0.81 -30.41
C LEU A 789 -4.29 -0.26 -29.56
N ALA A 790 -4.33 1.06 -29.43
CA ALA A 790 -5.42 1.77 -28.77
C ALA A 790 -6.41 2.30 -29.80
N VAL A 791 -7.69 2.22 -29.49
CA VAL A 791 -8.76 2.87 -30.23
C VAL A 791 -9.49 3.84 -29.32
N ALA A 792 -9.59 5.10 -29.75
CA ALA A 792 -10.32 6.14 -29.04
C ALA A 792 -11.83 5.89 -29.18
N ILE A 793 -12.55 5.92 -28.07
CA ILE A 793 -13.99 5.76 -28.02
C ILE A 793 -14.63 7.14 -28.13
N PRO A 794 -15.51 7.38 -29.10
CA PRO A 794 -16.27 8.62 -29.18
C PRO A 794 -17.04 8.83 -27.88
N GLN A 795 -16.83 9.96 -27.24
CA GLN A 795 -17.60 10.36 -26.08
C GLN A 795 -18.92 10.92 -26.57
N ASP A 796 -20.02 10.48 -25.97
CA ASP A 796 -21.33 11.02 -26.34
C ASP A 796 -21.45 12.43 -25.68
N GLU A 797 -21.16 13.45 -26.46
CA GLU A 797 -21.30 14.85 -26.02
C GLU A 797 -22.76 15.33 -25.97
N ARG A 798 -23.70 14.45 -26.35
CA ARG A 798 -25.10 14.79 -26.27
C ARG A 798 -25.55 14.88 -24.84
N LYS A 799 -25.63 16.09 -24.33
CA LYS A 799 -26.34 16.39 -23.08
C LYS A 799 -27.83 16.22 -23.35
N ILE A 800 -28.50 15.41 -22.54
CA ILE A 800 -29.96 15.38 -22.52
C ILE A 800 -30.41 16.76 -22.09
N ALA A 801 -30.82 17.60 -23.03
CA ALA A 801 -31.32 18.95 -22.79
C ALA A 801 -32.74 18.92 -22.22
N ALA A 802 -33.53 17.93 -22.58
CA ALA A 802 -34.85 17.67 -22.03
C ALA A 802 -35.26 16.22 -22.29
N VAL A 803 -36.01 15.65 -21.36
CA VAL A 803 -36.68 14.36 -21.52
C VAL A 803 -38.17 14.65 -21.53
N SER A 804 -38.87 14.31 -22.59
CA SER A 804 -40.32 14.44 -22.66
C SER A 804 -40.95 13.05 -22.82
N LEU A 805 -42.02 12.82 -22.11
CA LEU A 805 -42.78 11.60 -22.19
C LEU A 805 -43.67 11.65 -23.47
N GLU A 806 -43.27 10.93 -24.49
CA GLU A 806 -44.02 10.85 -25.74
C GLU A 806 -45.34 10.08 -25.56
N LYS A 807 -45.29 9.06 -24.73
CA LYS A 807 -46.48 8.23 -24.44
C LYS A 807 -46.37 7.72 -22.99
N GLY A 808 -47.41 7.94 -22.22
CA GLY A 808 -47.48 7.45 -20.85
C GLY A 808 -47.59 5.91 -20.78
N PRO A 809 -47.12 5.30 -19.66
CA PRO A 809 -47.29 3.88 -19.44
C PRO A 809 -48.78 3.49 -19.45
N LYS A 810 -49.06 2.24 -19.83
CA LYS A 810 -50.45 1.72 -19.90
C LYS A 810 -51.15 1.73 -18.53
N LYS A 811 -50.41 1.57 -17.47
CA LYS A 811 -50.92 1.60 -16.10
C LYS A 811 -50.52 2.93 -15.44
N THR A 812 -51.50 3.76 -15.13
CA THR A 812 -51.33 5.10 -14.55
C THR A 812 -51.83 5.22 -13.12
N VAL A 813 -52.51 4.18 -12.61
CA VAL A 813 -53.08 4.16 -11.25
C VAL A 813 -52.49 2.95 -10.52
N TYR A 814 -51.94 3.24 -9.30
CA TYR A 814 -51.30 2.25 -8.43
C TYR A 814 -51.89 2.30 -7.04
N LYS A 815 -51.95 1.15 -6.38
CA LYS A 815 -52.20 1.06 -4.94
C LYS A 815 -50.93 1.22 -4.16
N ALA A 816 -51.03 1.67 -2.91
CA ALA A 816 -49.85 1.76 -2.05
C ALA A 816 -49.15 0.40 -1.93
N GLY A 817 -47.85 0.33 -2.20
CA GLY A 817 -47.04 -0.89 -2.19
C GLY A 817 -46.95 -1.64 -3.53
N GLU A 818 -47.72 -1.25 -4.57
CA GLU A 818 -47.54 -1.80 -5.91
C GLU A 818 -46.29 -1.31 -6.60
N LYS A 819 -45.60 -2.22 -7.33
CA LYS A 819 -44.43 -1.82 -8.12
C LYS A 819 -44.85 -1.04 -9.36
N LEU A 820 -44.13 0.02 -9.68
CA LEU A 820 -44.31 0.84 -10.86
C LEU A 820 -44.12 0.00 -12.13
N ASP A 821 -45.09 0.03 -13.04
CA ASP A 821 -45.07 -0.66 -14.34
C ASP A 821 -44.98 0.37 -15.46
N LEU A 822 -43.82 0.50 -16.09
CA LEU A 822 -43.55 1.46 -17.16
C LEU A 822 -43.84 0.90 -18.56
N ARG A 823 -44.34 -0.33 -18.71
CA ARG A 823 -44.60 -0.94 -20.00
C ARG A 823 -45.60 -0.14 -20.83
N GLY A 824 -45.21 0.10 -22.08
CA GLY A 824 -46.02 0.86 -23.03
C GLY A 824 -45.86 2.38 -22.93
N GLY A 825 -44.97 2.86 -22.05
CA GLY A 825 -44.47 4.23 -22.11
C GLY A 825 -43.33 4.36 -23.12
N THR A 826 -43.20 5.53 -23.72
CA THR A 826 -42.09 5.92 -24.62
C THR A 826 -41.59 7.28 -24.20
N LEU A 827 -40.26 7.38 -24.08
CA LEU A 827 -39.55 8.63 -23.77
C LEU A 827 -39.06 9.26 -25.05
#